data_40a5407d38df4204c5b7366c739ec219
#
_entry.id   40a5407d38df4204c5b7366c739ec219
#
_cell.length_a   1.000
_cell.length_b   1.000
_cell.length_c   1.000
_cell.angle_alpha   90.00
_cell.angle_beta   90.00
_cell.angle_gamma   90.00
#
_symmetry.space_group_name_H-M   'P 1'
#
loop_
_entity.id
_entity.type
_entity.pdbx_description
1 polymer ?
#
loop_
_entity_poly.entity_id
_entity_poly.type
_entity_poly.pdbx_seq_one_letter_code
_entity_poly.pdbx_strand_id
1 'polypeptide(L)'
;MPWTQGESPLIKQHRKQSKRPYLFAYTLLFTVTALLVYSFYWMAGKSFIWVVDGWDQHFKALVYYSQWLRAGARSLLVEHRLHFPTWDFALGQGADVLTTLHYYAIGDPLNLLSALVPTRWMVHFYDIMILLRIYLSGLFFSLYCFQMKKQNGMAVLAGALSYAFCDFVLFAGVQHPYFINPRMYLPLLLIGVEKVLAGKRPYLLIVIVAVAAVSNFYFFYVLVLLTVIYVAGRLISLYHGEWRQMGMPLLKIAGASALGVMMSAVLFLPVVGAFLSDARIAVDQNSILFYPLRQYAYMPAEFLAHTGVSGYTYTALGFSVLTFPAVMMLFRQKKTNTLLKVFFVIGIGCFLIPFAGKVFNGFSYATNRWCFGLAFLVAYILVTVWPSFVTMDKRDCRYLFVGLSVYLVVCLLIRYSRVTQAFIVLGVLFAMLVLWQQRTKQGAGLSDTAIQVVALAATLLSVVNNSFWLNAYSGSNYAARFVDQKDLMQNFSATAENAVKAVAKQKKVTEFYRYTGHELPWNTDLNQHLSSLQYYWSLSSPQISAFRWDMNMREYLLYRYHGLDERASLTTLASTRFFVKKEKSKDIVPYGFSKVGTRVVNRSAVQNALDAFAEEQGTDKPGAADTKRLQKKVEKRYTVYENDYALPLGYTYSRYLPQAEYQKLSSLQKQEAMLQGVVLDKAPQHCASVQPQLTAQEVPFTVSCNSKDVTQQGNSFVVTKKDSSITLKLEGLSASETYLSLRGLTYAGTSEYTLYNDDETIDPLNRYTQTDWDLLPYNDRKKLKDDHWYWHEPATLNIKISAAGRSNTLPLSTPEYTWFSGRQDFDVNLGYGEEGVSSIKITFPSIGIYRFNTMDVVCQPMDNYADQVNALKEDVLEQIKVDGDRVSGSIQLDTPKLLCLTIPYSKGWSATVDGQPAELLCANTMYMALELDAGQHTVQLHYQTPLLNAGMGVTAVGVLLFVAVIVVTERRKRRDA
;
A
#
# COMPACT_ATOMS: atom_id res chain seq x y z
N MET A 1 -6.80 16.70 40.49
CA MET A 1 -6.69 18.16 40.28
C MET A 1 -6.37 18.40 38.81
N PRO A 2 -7.05 19.37 38.16
CA PRO A 2 -6.76 19.69 36.75
C PRO A 2 -5.42 20.42 36.64
N TRP A 3 -4.89 20.51 35.43
CA TRP A 3 -3.65 21.19 34.98
C TRP A 3 -3.46 22.67 35.42
N THR A 4 -4.07 23.13 36.50
CA THR A 4 -4.22 24.51 36.88
C THR A 4 -3.46 24.87 38.19
N GLN A 5 -2.16 24.50 38.28
CA GLN A 5 -1.31 25.17 39.24
C GLN A 5 -0.36 26.09 38.50
N GLY A 6 -0.71 27.38 38.38
CA GLY A 6 0.10 28.42 37.79
C GLY A 6 -0.62 29.47 36.96
N GLU A 7 -1.93 29.62 37.05
CA GLU A 7 -2.62 30.72 36.38
C GLU A 7 -2.45 32.03 37.17
N SER A 8 -1.88 33.04 36.51
CA SER A 8 -1.82 34.43 36.98
C SER A 8 -3.23 34.99 37.23
N PRO A 9 -3.44 35.88 38.22
CA PRO A 9 -4.73 36.48 38.52
C PRO A 9 -5.40 37.27 37.39
N LEU A 10 -4.64 37.60 36.36
CA LEU A 10 -5.13 38.35 35.19
C LEU A 10 -6.04 37.57 34.23
N ILE A 11 -6.18 36.24 34.41
CA ILE A 11 -6.96 35.37 33.50
C ILE A 11 -8.44 35.26 33.89
N LYS A 12 -8.87 35.85 34.98
CA LYS A 12 -10.26 35.70 35.49
C LYS A 12 -11.36 36.44 34.70
N GLN A 13 -11.07 37.15 33.61
CA GLN A 13 -12.06 37.96 32.90
C GLN A 13 -12.39 37.49 31.49
N HIS A 14 -12.12 36.26 31.07
CA HIS A 14 -12.61 35.80 29.76
C HIS A 14 -14.00 35.11 29.93
N ARG A 15 -15.05 35.84 29.51
CA ARG A 15 -16.41 35.34 29.27
C ARG A 15 -16.36 34.01 28.54
N LYS A 16 -17.18 33.02 28.93
CA LYS A 16 -17.48 31.81 28.13
C LYS A 16 -17.78 32.23 26.68
N GLN A 17 -16.79 32.19 25.82
CA GLN A 17 -17.03 32.46 24.40
C GLN A 17 -18.02 31.43 23.88
N SER A 18 -19.06 31.88 23.21
CA SER A 18 -19.97 31.01 22.46
C SER A 18 -19.18 30.17 21.47
N LYS A 19 -19.42 28.85 21.44
CA LYS A 19 -18.73 27.92 20.51
C LYS A 19 -19.06 28.22 19.03
N ARG A 20 -20.17 28.90 18.76
CA ARG A 20 -20.61 29.23 17.39
C ARG A 20 -19.64 30.16 16.63
N PRO A 21 -19.14 31.27 17.21
CA PRO A 21 -18.14 32.12 16.53
C PRO A 21 -16.83 31.39 16.27
N TYR A 22 -16.42 30.49 17.16
CA TYR A 22 -15.23 29.66 16.95
C TYR A 22 -15.38 28.71 15.75
N LEU A 23 -16.50 27.99 15.66
CA LEU A 23 -16.76 27.06 14.57
C LEU A 23 -16.80 27.77 13.22
N PHE A 24 -17.43 28.95 13.17
CA PHE A 24 -17.43 29.77 11.98
C PHE A 24 -16.02 30.23 11.56
N ALA A 25 -15.22 30.73 12.50
CA ALA A 25 -13.84 31.15 12.25
C ALA A 25 -12.96 29.96 11.80
N TYR A 26 -13.11 28.80 12.44
CA TYR A 26 -12.39 27.57 12.04
C TYR A 26 -12.77 27.16 10.62
N THR A 27 -14.06 27.07 10.30
CA THR A 27 -14.52 26.67 8.97
C THR A 27 -14.03 27.63 7.89
N LEU A 28 -14.12 28.93 8.14
CA LEU A 28 -13.65 29.95 7.20
C LEU A 28 -12.15 29.84 6.95
N LEU A 29 -11.34 29.82 8.01
CA LEU A 29 -9.87 29.73 7.90
C LEU A 29 -9.43 28.40 7.31
N PHE A 30 -10.08 27.29 7.68
CA PHE A 30 -9.83 26.00 7.07
C PHE A 30 -10.09 26.02 5.57
N THR A 31 -11.25 26.56 5.15
CA THR A 31 -11.62 26.63 3.72
C THR A 31 -10.62 27.46 2.95
N VAL A 32 -10.27 28.67 3.43
CA VAL A 32 -9.27 29.52 2.78
C VAL A 32 -7.91 28.82 2.70
N THR A 33 -7.47 28.20 3.80
CA THR A 33 -6.19 27.44 3.82
C THR A 33 -6.22 26.26 2.86
N ALA A 34 -7.29 25.48 2.82
CA ALA A 34 -7.43 24.34 1.92
C ALA A 34 -7.42 24.78 0.45
N LEU A 35 -8.11 25.89 0.12
CA LEU A 35 -8.09 26.46 -1.22
C LEU A 35 -6.66 26.85 -1.64
N LEU A 36 -5.89 27.50 -0.78
CA LEU A 36 -4.50 27.88 -1.07
C LEU A 36 -3.57 26.67 -1.15
N VAL A 37 -3.68 25.73 -0.20
CA VAL A 37 -2.83 24.55 -0.08
C VAL A 37 -3.00 23.61 -1.28
N TYR A 38 -4.23 23.39 -1.74
CA TYR A 38 -4.56 22.45 -2.81
C TYR A 38 -4.80 23.11 -4.18
N SER A 39 -4.60 24.43 -4.31
CA SER A 39 -4.74 25.16 -5.58
C SER A 39 -3.90 24.54 -6.70
N PHE A 40 -2.70 24.01 -6.40
CA PHE A 40 -1.79 23.40 -7.37
C PHE A 40 -2.40 22.18 -8.08
N TYR A 41 -3.21 21.39 -7.39
CA TYR A 41 -3.92 20.26 -8.01
C TYR A 41 -4.97 20.76 -9.00
N TRP A 42 -5.79 21.74 -8.61
CA TRP A 42 -6.82 22.27 -9.50
C TRP A 42 -6.25 23.03 -10.68
N MET A 43 -5.21 23.84 -10.47
CA MET A 43 -4.50 24.54 -11.56
C MET A 43 -3.85 23.58 -12.55
N ALA A 44 -3.39 22.42 -12.08
CA ALA A 44 -2.81 21.35 -12.91
C ALA A 44 -3.86 20.36 -13.45
N GLY A 45 -5.16 20.57 -13.19
CA GLY A 45 -6.24 19.67 -13.62
C GLY A 45 -6.18 18.27 -13.01
N LYS A 46 -5.59 18.14 -11.79
CA LYS A 46 -5.38 16.86 -11.10
C LYS A 46 -6.48 16.59 -10.07
N SER A 47 -6.80 15.29 -9.88
CA SER A 47 -7.55 14.78 -8.73
C SER A 47 -6.60 14.51 -7.56
N PHE A 48 -7.14 14.11 -6.39
CA PHE A 48 -6.32 13.59 -5.28
C PHE A 48 -6.06 12.08 -5.38
N ILE A 49 -6.26 11.48 -6.54
CA ILE A 49 -5.96 10.07 -6.79
C ILE A 49 -4.48 9.95 -7.21
N TRP A 50 -3.66 9.41 -6.33
CA TRP A 50 -2.25 9.16 -6.63
C TRP A 50 -2.10 8.09 -7.71
N VAL A 51 -1.19 8.26 -8.68
CA VAL A 51 -1.04 7.39 -9.86
C VAL A 51 -0.60 5.96 -9.56
N VAL A 52 -0.13 5.66 -8.34
CA VAL A 52 0.26 4.32 -7.89
C VAL A 52 -0.91 3.71 -7.08
N ASP A 53 -0.77 3.55 -5.76
CA ASP A 53 -1.77 2.89 -4.91
C ASP A 53 -3.14 3.60 -4.92
N GLY A 54 -3.15 4.92 -5.07
CA GLY A 54 -4.39 5.69 -5.20
C GLY A 54 -5.26 5.22 -6.36
N TRP A 55 -4.65 5.04 -7.53
CA TRP A 55 -5.31 4.56 -8.75
C TRP A 55 -5.49 3.05 -8.73
N ASP A 56 -4.43 2.30 -8.39
CA ASP A 56 -4.42 0.85 -8.53
C ASP A 56 -5.19 0.12 -7.43
N GLN A 57 -5.38 0.74 -6.25
CA GLN A 57 -6.05 0.14 -5.11
C GLN A 57 -7.21 1.00 -4.58
N HIS A 58 -6.94 2.21 -4.06
CA HIS A 58 -7.90 2.97 -3.25
C HIS A 58 -9.15 3.38 -4.01
N PHE A 59 -8.99 3.95 -5.20
CA PHE A 59 -10.11 4.41 -6.01
C PHE A 59 -10.93 3.22 -6.54
N LYS A 60 -10.27 2.16 -7.02
CA LYS A 60 -10.94 0.94 -7.51
C LYS A 60 -11.69 0.23 -6.39
N ALA A 61 -11.10 0.11 -5.21
CA ALA A 61 -11.78 -0.45 -4.03
C ALA A 61 -13.00 0.37 -3.62
N LEU A 62 -12.92 1.71 -3.67
CA LEU A 62 -14.06 2.59 -3.34
C LEU A 62 -15.19 2.46 -4.35
N VAL A 63 -14.88 2.41 -5.65
CA VAL A 63 -15.90 2.22 -6.71
C VAL A 63 -16.59 0.87 -6.55
N TYR A 64 -15.82 -0.20 -6.35
CA TYR A 64 -16.37 -1.52 -6.09
C TYR A 64 -17.22 -1.54 -4.82
N TYR A 65 -16.74 -1.02 -3.72
CA TYR A 65 -17.48 -0.96 -2.46
C TYR A 65 -18.81 -0.22 -2.59
N SER A 66 -18.83 0.87 -3.32
CA SER A 66 -20.06 1.60 -3.65
C SER A 66 -21.06 0.72 -4.42
N GLN A 67 -20.59 -0.07 -5.39
CA GLN A 67 -21.43 -0.99 -6.17
C GLN A 67 -21.94 -2.15 -5.30
N TRP A 68 -21.06 -2.73 -4.48
CA TRP A 68 -21.36 -3.81 -3.56
C TRP A 68 -22.42 -3.40 -2.51
N LEU A 69 -22.32 -2.17 -1.93
CA LEU A 69 -23.33 -1.63 -1.03
C LEU A 69 -24.69 -1.44 -1.72
N ARG A 70 -24.69 -0.94 -2.96
CA ARG A 70 -25.93 -0.77 -3.74
C ARG A 70 -26.56 -2.10 -4.11
N ALA A 71 -25.76 -3.11 -4.45
CA ALA A 71 -26.26 -4.46 -4.73
C ALA A 71 -26.90 -5.08 -3.47
N GLY A 72 -26.26 -4.99 -2.30
CA GLY A 72 -26.84 -5.44 -1.04
C GLY A 72 -28.11 -4.67 -0.64
N ALA A 73 -28.14 -3.35 -0.84
CA ALA A 73 -29.34 -2.56 -0.61
C ALA A 73 -30.50 -2.96 -1.57
N ARG A 74 -30.21 -3.23 -2.83
CA ARG A 74 -31.19 -3.71 -3.80
C ARG A 74 -31.73 -5.09 -3.41
N SER A 75 -30.85 -6.02 -3.03
CA SER A 75 -31.27 -7.35 -2.58
C SER A 75 -32.19 -7.25 -1.35
N LEU A 76 -31.88 -6.34 -0.40
CA LEU A 76 -32.75 -6.11 0.75
C LEU A 76 -34.11 -5.50 0.36
N LEU A 77 -34.13 -4.48 -0.48
CA LEU A 77 -35.33 -3.69 -0.78
C LEU A 77 -36.24 -4.35 -1.83
N VAL A 78 -35.67 -5.09 -2.80
CA VAL A 78 -36.41 -5.67 -3.94
C VAL A 78 -36.65 -7.17 -3.75
N GLU A 79 -35.61 -7.88 -3.24
CA GLU A 79 -35.69 -9.34 -3.08
C GLU A 79 -36.07 -9.74 -1.65
N HIS A 80 -36.23 -8.75 -0.73
CA HIS A 80 -36.49 -8.93 0.70
C HIS A 80 -35.53 -9.88 1.40
N ARG A 81 -34.28 -9.91 0.90
CA ARG A 81 -33.21 -10.77 1.40
C ARG A 81 -31.95 -9.97 1.58
N LEU A 82 -31.41 -9.90 2.80
CA LEU A 82 -30.14 -9.28 3.05
C LEU A 82 -29.01 -10.22 2.59
N HIS A 83 -28.41 -9.91 1.42
CA HIS A 83 -27.31 -10.69 0.88
C HIS A 83 -26.19 -9.76 0.44
N PHE A 84 -25.00 -9.96 1.03
CA PHE A 84 -23.74 -9.34 0.68
C PHE A 84 -22.75 -10.45 0.36
N PRO A 85 -22.44 -10.71 -0.93
CA PRO A 85 -21.45 -11.73 -1.28
C PRO A 85 -20.12 -11.43 -0.60
N THR A 86 -19.55 -12.43 0.08
CA THR A 86 -18.28 -12.30 0.80
C THR A 86 -17.10 -12.85 0.02
N TRP A 87 -17.31 -13.42 -1.15
CA TRP A 87 -16.31 -13.85 -2.13
C TRP A 87 -16.57 -13.19 -3.48
N ASP A 88 -15.50 -12.80 -4.18
CA ASP A 88 -15.60 -12.30 -5.55
C ASP A 88 -14.45 -12.83 -6.42
N PHE A 89 -14.81 -13.41 -7.57
CA PHE A 89 -13.84 -13.94 -8.53
C PHE A 89 -13.12 -12.84 -9.34
N ALA A 90 -13.59 -11.61 -9.27
CA ALA A 90 -12.90 -10.45 -9.85
C ALA A 90 -11.78 -9.88 -8.95
N LEU A 91 -11.56 -10.46 -7.78
CA LEU A 91 -10.39 -10.23 -6.94
C LEU A 91 -9.30 -11.25 -7.28
N GLY A 92 -8.61 -11.03 -8.41
CA GLY A 92 -7.61 -11.95 -8.94
C GLY A 92 -8.23 -13.28 -9.35
N GLN A 93 -7.72 -14.39 -8.78
CA GLN A 93 -8.30 -15.74 -9.00
C GLN A 93 -9.58 -15.99 -8.18
N GLY A 94 -9.98 -15.05 -7.38
CA GLY A 94 -11.02 -15.10 -6.35
C GLY A 94 -10.44 -14.90 -4.96
N ALA A 95 -11.07 -14.01 -4.17
CA ALA A 95 -10.66 -13.72 -2.80
C ALA A 95 -11.85 -13.27 -1.94
N ASP A 96 -11.65 -13.33 -0.62
CA ASP A 96 -12.61 -12.81 0.36
C ASP A 96 -12.70 -11.28 0.27
N VAL A 97 -13.92 -10.78 0.07
CA VAL A 97 -14.20 -9.35 -0.11
C VAL A 97 -13.96 -8.56 1.17
N LEU A 98 -14.43 -9.09 2.33
CA LEU A 98 -14.39 -8.37 3.59
C LEU A 98 -12.97 -8.17 4.06
N THR A 99 -12.14 -9.20 4.03
CA THR A 99 -10.78 -9.15 4.54
C THR A 99 -9.83 -8.46 3.55
N THR A 100 -9.98 -8.69 2.25
CA THR A 100 -9.13 -8.09 1.21
C THR A 100 -9.33 -6.58 1.10
N LEU A 101 -10.57 -6.09 1.11
CA LEU A 101 -10.89 -4.68 0.89
C LEU A 101 -11.05 -3.86 2.18
N HIS A 102 -11.01 -4.48 3.37
CA HIS A 102 -11.11 -3.78 4.64
C HIS A 102 -10.06 -2.69 4.81
N TYR A 103 -8.82 -2.96 4.45
CA TYR A 103 -7.72 -1.99 4.59
C TYR A 103 -7.97 -0.70 3.79
N TYR A 104 -8.73 -0.77 2.70
CA TYR A 104 -8.90 0.31 1.72
C TYR A 104 -10.23 1.03 1.81
N ALA A 105 -11.34 0.29 1.95
CA ALA A 105 -12.67 0.85 1.80
C ALA A 105 -13.70 0.35 2.81
N ILE A 106 -13.75 -0.94 3.09
CA ILE A 106 -14.76 -1.56 3.94
C ILE A 106 -14.53 -1.18 5.41
N GLY A 107 -15.60 -0.81 6.11
CA GLY A 107 -15.53 -0.45 7.53
C GLY A 107 -15.31 1.04 7.83
N ASP A 108 -14.82 1.82 6.87
CA ASP A 108 -14.73 3.27 7.04
C ASP A 108 -16.13 3.92 6.96
N PRO A 109 -16.63 4.57 8.06
CA PRO A 109 -17.97 5.13 8.07
C PRO A 109 -18.22 6.19 7.00
N LEU A 110 -17.20 6.95 6.60
CA LEU A 110 -17.34 7.98 5.57
C LEU A 110 -17.49 7.37 4.17
N ASN A 111 -16.89 6.19 3.93
CA ASN A 111 -17.03 5.49 2.67
C ASN A 111 -18.44 4.90 2.46
N LEU A 112 -19.24 4.70 3.52
CA LEU A 112 -20.65 4.30 3.39
C LEU A 112 -21.46 5.29 2.54
N LEU A 113 -21.11 6.58 2.58
CA LEU A 113 -21.73 7.61 1.78
C LEU A 113 -21.55 7.40 0.27
N SER A 114 -20.55 6.61 -0.15
CA SER A 114 -20.32 6.29 -1.56
C SER A 114 -21.50 5.55 -2.22
N ALA A 115 -22.30 4.83 -1.43
CA ALA A 115 -23.50 4.16 -1.92
C ALA A 115 -24.53 5.11 -2.55
N LEU A 116 -24.53 6.37 -2.10
CA LEU A 116 -25.44 7.42 -2.57
C LEU A 116 -24.92 8.15 -3.82
N VAL A 117 -23.66 7.91 -4.23
CA VAL A 117 -23.00 8.66 -5.29
C VAL A 117 -22.94 7.85 -6.57
N PRO A 118 -23.49 8.35 -7.70
CA PRO A 118 -23.33 7.70 -9.00
C PRO A 118 -21.86 7.54 -9.40
N THR A 119 -21.52 6.43 -10.07
CA THR A 119 -20.11 6.11 -10.43
C THR A 119 -19.40 7.23 -11.18
N ARG A 120 -20.10 7.99 -12.03
CA ARG A 120 -19.56 9.14 -12.78
C ARG A 120 -19.04 10.28 -11.89
N TRP A 121 -19.54 10.41 -10.65
CA TRP A 121 -19.15 11.42 -9.68
C TRP A 121 -18.17 10.90 -8.60
N MET A 122 -17.75 9.64 -8.69
CA MET A 122 -16.94 9.00 -7.66
C MET A 122 -15.57 9.67 -7.47
N VAL A 123 -15.01 10.26 -8.53
CA VAL A 123 -13.75 11.03 -8.45
C VAL A 123 -13.91 12.24 -7.53
N HIS A 124 -14.95 13.03 -7.74
CA HIS A 124 -15.23 14.21 -6.90
C HIS A 124 -15.57 13.80 -5.47
N PHE A 125 -16.30 12.70 -5.29
CA PHE A 125 -16.56 12.15 -3.96
C PHE A 125 -15.26 11.78 -3.24
N TYR A 126 -14.33 11.13 -3.92
CA TYR A 126 -13.02 10.76 -3.38
C TYR A 126 -12.25 12.00 -2.89
N ASP A 127 -12.18 13.03 -3.71
CA ASP A 127 -11.49 14.29 -3.40
C ASP A 127 -12.15 15.02 -2.22
N ILE A 128 -13.49 15.14 -2.22
CA ILE A 128 -14.25 15.77 -1.14
C ILE A 128 -14.08 15.02 0.17
N MET A 129 -14.05 13.69 0.15
CA MET A 129 -13.88 12.88 1.36
C MET A 129 -12.49 13.04 1.99
N ILE A 130 -11.45 13.30 1.20
CA ILE A 130 -10.12 13.66 1.74
C ILE A 130 -10.20 14.99 2.50
N LEU A 131 -10.76 16.02 1.87
CA LEU A 131 -10.92 17.35 2.49
C LEU A 131 -11.78 17.29 3.75
N LEU A 132 -12.86 16.51 3.74
CA LEU A 132 -13.73 16.31 4.89
C LEU A 132 -12.97 15.64 6.06
N ARG A 133 -12.16 14.63 5.80
CA ARG A 133 -11.33 13.98 6.83
C ARG A 133 -10.33 14.96 7.45
N ILE A 134 -9.70 15.80 6.63
CA ILE A 134 -8.75 16.82 7.10
C ILE A 134 -9.49 17.84 7.97
N TYR A 135 -10.66 18.31 7.54
CA TYR A 135 -11.52 19.23 8.30
C TYR A 135 -11.90 18.65 9.66
N LEU A 136 -12.39 17.40 9.68
CA LEU A 136 -12.81 16.73 10.91
C LEU A 136 -11.62 16.49 11.85
N SER A 137 -10.41 16.23 11.34
CA SER A 137 -9.24 16.03 12.19
C SER A 137 -8.91 17.29 13.02
N GLY A 138 -8.90 18.47 12.42
CA GLY A 138 -8.67 19.73 13.12
C GLY A 138 -9.84 20.14 14.03
N LEU A 139 -11.08 19.84 13.62
CA LEU A 139 -12.27 20.07 14.45
C LEU A 139 -12.23 19.21 15.73
N PHE A 140 -11.92 17.93 15.62
CA PHE A 140 -11.85 17.04 16.77
C PHE A 140 -10.63 17.35 17.67
N PHE A 141 -9.52 17.80 17.11
CA PHE A 141 -8.43 18.37 17.86
C PHE A 141 -8.88 19.58 18.69
N SER A 142 -9.68 20.48 18.09
CA SER A 142 -10.24 21.64 18.81
C SER A 142 -11.14 21.23 19.96
N LEU A 143 -11.97 20.18 19.78
CA LEU A 143 -12.81 19.62 20.83
C LEU A 143 -11.96 19.07 21.99
N TYR A 144 -10.83 18.40 21.68
CA TYR A 144 -9.89 17.95 22.69
C TYR A 144 -9.29 19.12 23.48
N CYS A 145 -8.84 20.18 22.79
CA CYS A 145 -8.30 21.38 23.46
C CYS A 145 -9.33 22.00 24.42
N PHE A 146 -10.59 22.15 23.99
CA PHE A 146 -11.65 22.67 24.86
C PHE A 146 -11.98 21.73 26.03
N GLN A 147 -11.96 20.42 25.83
CA GLN A 147 -12.11 19.45 26.91
C GLN A 147 -10.98 19.59 27.96
N MET A 148 -9.76 19.89 27.50
CA MET A 148 -8.59 20.17 28.35
C MET A 148 -8.56 21.64 28.87
N LYS A 149 -9.70 22.34 28.83
CA LYS A 149 -9.90 23.70 29.32
C LYS A 149 -9.01 24.77 28.66
N LYS A 150 -8.53 24.56 27.42
CA LYS A 150 -7.86 25.58 26.64
C LYS A 150 -8.94 26.52 26.08
N GLN A 151 -8.97 27.76 26.53
CA GLN A 151 -10.08 28.70 26.21
C GLN A 151 -9.67 29.80 25.22
N ASN A 152 -8.38 29.97 24.91
CA ASN A 152 -7.94 30.94 23.93
C ASN A 152 -8.28 30.45 22.50
N GLY A 153 -9.29 31.05 21.89
CA GLY A 153 -9.80 30.64 20.58
C GLY A 153 -8.74 30.75 19.47
N MET A 154 -7.87 31.77 19.47
CA MET A 154 -6.81 31.94 18.46
C MET A 154 -5.73 30.89 18.63
N ALA A 155 -5.35 30.54 19.86
CA ALA A 155 -4.41 29.46 20.13
C ALA A 155 -4.93 28.11 19.61
N VAL A 156 -6.21 27.83 19.88
CA VAL A 156 -6.85 26.58 19.42
C VAL A 156 -6.98 26.56 17.92
N LEU A 157 -7.29 27.69 17.26
CA LEU A 157 -7.29 27.81 15.79
C LEU A 157 -5.91 27.51 15.20
N ALA A 158 -4.86 28.14 15.71
CA ALA A 158 -3.49 27.91 15.24
C ALA A 158 -3.07 26.45 15.41
N GLY A 159 -3.36 25.85 16.55
CA GLY A 159 -3.07 24.44 16.80
C GLY A 159 -3.88 23.49 15.89
N ALA A 160 -5.18 23.77 15.70
CA ALA A 160 -6.06 22.96 14.85
C ALA A 160 -5.62 22.98 13.39
N LEU A 161 -5.26 24.15 12.86
CA LEU A 161 -4.78 24.31 11.48
C LEU A 161 -3.36 23.71 11.31
N SER A 162 -2.48 23.87 12.30
CA SER A 162 -1.17 23.18 12.32
C SER A 162 -1.32 21.65 12.32
N TYR A 163 -2.29 21.13 13.06
CA TYR A 163 -2.59 19.69 13.08
C TYR A 163 -3.21 19.23 11.76
N ALA A 164 -4.18 19.98 11.22
CA ALA A 164 -4.89 19.63 10.00
C ALA A 164 -3.99 19.64 8.75
N PHE A 165 -3.02 20.55 8.65
CA PHE A 165 -2.22 20.78 7.46
C PHE A 165 -0.71 20.56 7.67
N CYS A 166 -0.28 19.67 8.58
CA CYS A 166 1.12 19.27 8.65
C CYS A 166 1.51 18.40 7.45
N ASP A 167 2.81 18.23 7.23
CA ASP A 167 3.33 17.52 6.07
C ASP A 167 2.85 16.07 5.95
N PHE A 168 2.60 15.40 7.07
CA PHE A 168 1.97 14.06 7.05
C PHE A 168 0.65 14.03 6.28
N VAL A 169 -0.15 15.09 6.36
CA VAL A 169 -1.41 15.20 5.60
C VAL A 169 -1.15 15.62 4.16
N LEU A 170 -0.28 16.61 3.96
CA LEU A 170 0.02 17.14 2.64
C LEU A 170 0.67 16.10 1.73
N PHE A 171 1.47 15.19 2.30
CA PHE A 171 2.19 14.14 1.59
C PHE A 171 1.46 12.79 1.69
N ALA A 172 1.46 12.17 2.87
CA ALA A 172 0.96 10.80 3.04
C ALA A 172 -0.57 10.71 3.04
N GLY A 173 -1.27 11.70 3.62
CA GLY A 173 -2.72 11.70 3.72
C GLY A 173 -3.43 11.87 2.38
N VAL A 174 -2.85 12.61 1.44
CA VAL A 174 -3.40 12.75 0.09
C VAL A 174 -3.12 11.50 -0.75
N GLN A 175 -1.96 10.85 -0.59
CA GLN A 175 -1.67 9.56 -1.23
C GLN A 175 -2.62 8.45 -0.77
N HIS A 176 -2.89 8.38 0.55
CA HIS A 176 -3.63 7.32 1.20
C HIS A 176 -4.72 7.91 2.10
N PRO A 177 -5.96 8.09 1.61
CA PRO A 177 -7.03 8.77 2.36
C PRO A 177 -7.29 8.22 3.76
N TYR A 178 -7.15 6.92 3.93
CA TYR A 178 -7.35 6.26 5.23
C TYR A 178 -6.21 6.54 6.25
N PHE A 179 -5.07 7.13 5.84
CA PHE A 179 -4.04 7.63 6.77
C PHE A 179 -4.53 8.85 7.56
N ILE A 180 -5.58 9.51 7.11
CA ILE A 180 -6.18 10.65 7.82
C ILE A 180 -7.14 10.15 8.92
N ASN A 181 -7.74 8.97 8.79
CA ASN A 181 -8.70 8.43 9.75
C ASN A 181 -8.18 8.40 11.20
N PRO A 182 -6.95 7.88 11.50
CA PRO A 182 -6.44 7.86 12.86
C PRO A 182 -6.28 9.27 13.46
N ARG A 183 -6.08 10.28 12.62
CA ARG A 183 -6.01 11.68 13.06
C ARG A 183 -7.37 12.22 13.52
N MET A 184 -8.46 11.73 12.95
CA MET A 184 -9.81 12.05 13.45
C MET A 184 -10.10 11.31 14.75
N TYR A 185 -9.70 10.05 14.86
CA TYR A 185 -10.04 9.21 16.00
C TYR A 185 -9.18 9.50 17.24
N LEU A 186 -7.88 9.82 17.09
CA LEU A 186 -6.98 10.06 18.21
C LEU A 186 -7.51 11.13 19.21
N PRO A 187 -7.89 12.35 18.79
CA PRO A 187 -8.45 13.34 19.70
C PRO A 187 -9.69 12.84 20.47
N LEU A 188 -10.58 12.10 19.77
CA LEU A 188 -11.81 11.57 20.35
C LEU A 188 -11.54 10.43 21.35
N LEU A 189 -10.57 9.55 21.06
CA LEU A 189 -10.09 8.53 22.00
C LEU A 189 -9.56 9.17 23.28
N LEU A 190 -8.69 10.19 23.15
CA LEU A 190 -8.12 10.88 24.30
C LEU A 190 -9.20 11.63 25.09
N ILE A 191 -10.22 12.24 24.46
CA ILE A 191 -11.39 12.80 25.15
C ILE A 191 -12.13 11.70 25.93
N GLY A 192 -12.30 10.53 25.30
CA GLY A 192 -12.93 9.37 25.93
C GLY A 192 -12.20 8.92 27.19
N VAL A 193 -10.87 8.80 27.11
CA VAL A 193 -9.99 8.47 28.24
C VAL A 193 -10.12 9.52 29.36
N GLU A 194 -10.00 10.82 29.03
CA GLU A 194 -10.12 11.91 30.03
C GLU A 194 -11.49 11.93 30.71
N LYS A 195 -12.57 11.60 29.99
CA LYS A 195 -13.90 11.47 30.60
C LYS A 195 -13.94 10.34 31.63
N VAL A 196 -13.35 9.18 31.34
CA VAL A 196 -13.27 8.05 32.26
C VAL A 196 -12.40 8.39 33.48
N LEU A 197 -11.23 9.02 33.28
CA LEU A 197 -10.36 9.50 34.34
C LEU A 197 -11.05 10.54 35.26
N ALA A 198 -11.92 11.38 34.68
CA ALA A 198 -12.73 12.34 35.41
C ALA A 198 -13.99 11.72 36.08
N GLY A 199 -14.12 10.40 36.10
CA GLY A 199 -15.29 9.71 36.67
C GLY A 199 -16.59 9.88 35.86
N LYS A 200 -16.49 10.37 34.59
CA LYS A 200 -17.63 10.53 33.69
C LYS A 200 -17.93 9.23 32.92
N ARG A 201 -19.04 9.22 32.19
CA ARG A 201 -19.53 8.08 31.41
C ARG A 201 -18.53 7.63 30.33
N PRO A 202 -18.31 6.32 30.16
CA PRO A 202 -17.32 5.78 29.21
C PRO A 202 -17.81 5.71 27.77
N TYR A 203 -19.04 6.14 27.46
CA TYR A 203 -19.72 5.89 26.18
C TYR A 203 -18.91 6.34 24.98
N LEU A 204 -18.30 7.53 25.06
CA LEU A 204 -17.46 8.03 23.94
C LEU A 204 -16.26 7.12 23.69
N LEU A 205 -15.59 6.64 24.74
CA LEU A 205 -14.45 5.73 24.61
C LEU A 205 -14.88 4.43 23.93
N ILE A 206 -15.97 3.81 24.40
CA ILE A 206 -16.51 2.57 23.84
C ILE A 206 -16.81 2.73 22.35
N VAL A 207 -17.59 3.75 22.00
CA VAL A 207 -18.01 3.97 20.61
C VAL A 207 -16.84 4.27 19.69
N ILE A 208 -15.90 5.15 20.10
CA ILE A 208 -14.79 5.53 19.24
C ILE A 208 -13.75 4.41 19.06
N VAL A 209 -13.58 3.55 20.08
CA VAL A 209 -12.79 2.32 19.95
C VAL A 209 -13.43 1.40 18.92
N ALA A 210 -14.75 1.19 19.00
CA ALA A 210 -15.47 0.34 18.04
C ALA A 210 -15.33 0.89 16.59
N VAL A 211 -15.55 2.19 16.39
CA VAL A 211 -15.44 2.86 15.09
C VAL A 211 -14.01 2.77 14.55
N ALA A 212 -12.99 3.01 15.38
CA ALA A 212 -11.60 2.97 14.96
C ALA A 212 -11.17 1.55 14.56
N ALA A 213 -11.61 0.52 15.32
CA ALA A 213 -11.30 -0.89 15.05
C ALA A 213 -11.98 -1.38 13.75
N VAL A 214 -13.25 -1.00 13.51
CA VAL A 214 -13.96 -1.32 12.26
C VAL A 214 -13.34 -0.58 11.07
N SER A 215 -12.90 0.67 11.25
CA SER A 215 -12.48 1.52 10.15
C SER A 215 -11.18 1.07 9.49
N ASN A 216 -10.17 0.67 10.26
CA ASN A 216 -8.90 0.18 9.73
C ASN A 216 -8.09 -0.52 10.83
N PHE A 217 -7.87 -1.83 10.71
CA PHE A 217 -7.19 -2.64 11.72
C PHE A 217 -5.74 -2.19 11.99
N TYR A 218 -5.01 -1.81 10.95
CA TYR A 218 -3.62 -1.39 11.03
C TYR A 218 -3.47 -0.09 11.85
N PHE A 219 -4.23 0.94 11.50
CA PHE A 219 -4.19 2.21 12.24
C PHE A 219 -4.84 2.10 13.61
N PHE A 220 -5.76 1.17 13.81
CA PHE A 220 -6.28 0.88 15.15
C PHE A 220 -5.18 0.38 16.08
N TYR A 221 -4.30 -0.52 15.60
CA TYR A 221 -3.12 -0.95 16.35
C TYR A 221 -2.22 0.23 16.76
N VAL A 222 -1.92 1.13 15.83
CA VAL A 222 -1.13 2.35 16.13
C VAL A 222 -1.83 3.24 17.16
N LEU A 223 -3.14 3.43 17.04
CA LEU A 223 -3.95 4.21 17.99
C LEU A 223 -3.94 3.58 19.38
N VAL A 224 -3.99 2.25 19.48
CA VAL A 224 -3.89 1.54 20.78
C VAL A 224 -2.56 1.86 21.44
N LEU A 225 -1.42 1.72 20.73
CA LEU A 225 -0.10 2.02 21.28
C LEU A 225 0.02 3.47 21.77
N LEU A 226 -0.42 4.45 20.95
CA LEU A 226 -0.40 5.87 21.33
C LEU A 226 -1.31 6.13 22.54
N THR A 227 -2.48 5.48 22.60
CA THR A 227 -3.42 5.63 23.72
C THR A 227 -2.84 5.02 25.00
N VAL A 228 -2.16 3.86 24.92
CA VAL A 228 -1.49 3.24 26.07
C VAL A 228 -0.39 4.16 26.63
N ILE A 229 0.46 4.74 25.77
CA ILE A 229 1.49 5.70 26.16
C ILE A 229 0.85 6.92 26.88
N TYR A 230 -0.25 7.43 26.29
CA TYR A 230 -1.00 8.55 26.87
C TYR A 230 -1.58 8.20 28.24
N VAL A 231 -2.28 7.07 28.37
CA VAL A 231 -2.91 6.60 29.61
C VAL A 231 -1.86 6.39 30.70
N ALA A 232 -0.74 5.74 30.37
CA ALA A 232 0.36 5.53 31.32
C ALA A 232 0.89 6.87 31.87
N GLY A 233 1.23 7.82 30.99
CA GLY A 233 1.71 9.13 31.42
C GLY A 233 0.67 9.91 32.21
N ARG A 234 -0.63 9.82 31.85
CA ARG A 234 -1.71 10.49 32.62
C ARG A 234 -1.92 9.89 33.99
N LEU A 235 -1.92 8.57 34.14
CA LEU A 235 -2.06 7.89 35.41
C LEU A 235 -0.89 8.23 36.36
N ILE A 236 0.37 8.14 35.85
CA ILE A 236 1.54 8.52 36.63
C ILE A 236 1.46 9.98 37.10
N SER A 237 1.04 10.88 36.22
CA SER A 237 0.92 12.30 36.53
C SER A 237 -0.21 12.61 37.53
N LEU A 238 -1.34 11.90 37.46
CA LEU A 238 -2.51 12.12 38.33
C LEU A 238 -2.34 11.52 39.74
N TYR A 239 -1.71 10.35 39.79
CA TYR A 239 -1.58 9.59 41.05
C TYR A 239 -0.14 9.58 41.63
N HIS A 240 0.74 10.44 41.05
CA HIS A 240 2.12 10.62 41.53
C HIS A 240 2.93 9.31 41.66
N GLY A 241 2.60 8.31 40.85
CA GLY A 241 3.24 7.01 40.84
C GLY A 241 2.66 5.99 41.84
N GLU A 242 1.62 6.32 42.60
CA GLU A 242 0.95 5.39 43.50
C GLU A 242 0.16 4.32 42.75
N TRP A 243 0.81 3.23 42.40
CA TRP A 243 0.28 2.18 41.52
C TRP A 243 -1.06 1.57 41.99
N ARG A 244 -1.31 1.50 43.30
CA ARG A 244 -2.57 0.98 43.88
C ARG A 244 -3.78 1.83 43.47
N GLN A 245 -3.60 3.14 43.39
CA GLN A 245 -4.67 4.07 43.00
C GLN A 245 -4.91 4.09 41.49
N MET A 246 -3.92 3.66 40.68
CA MET A 246 -4.02 3.61 39.21
C MET A 246 -4.84 2.42 38.71
N GLY A 247 -4.95 1.32 39.51
CA GLY A 247 -5.54 0.06 39.08
C GLY A 247 -7.00 0.18 38.61
N MET A 248 -7.84 0.82 39.42
CA MET A 248 -9.27 0.95 39.11
C MET A 248 -9.55 1.85 37.88
N PRO A 249 -8.93 3.03 37.72
CA PRO A 249 -9.07 3.81 36.50
C PRO A 249 -8.56 3.05 35.25
N LEU A 250 -7.43 2.35 35.36
CA LEU A 250 -6.90 1.52 34.28
C LEU A 250 -7.90 0.42 33.87
N LEU A 251 -8.46 -0.31 34.86
CA LEU A 251 -9.45 -1.35 34.60
C LEU A 251 -10.71 -0.81 33.93
N LYS A 252 -11.17 0.39 34.32
CA LYS A 252 -12.33 1.03 33.64
C LYS A 252 -12.03 1.41 32.20
N ILE A 253 -10.82 1.93 31.92
CA ILE A 253 -10.40 2.26 30.55
C ILE A 253 -10.26 0.97 29.72
N ALA A 254 -9.59 -0.04 30.27
CA ALA A 254 -9.40 -1.32 29.60
C ALA A 254 -10.75 -2.01 29.33
N GLY A 255 -11.65 -2.07 30.31
CA GLY A 255 -12.99 -2.66 30.14
C GLY A 255 -13.85 -1.92 29.11
N ALA A 256 -13.82 -0.57 29.12
CA ALA A 256 -14.51 0.21 28.10
C ALA A 256 -13.92 -0.02 26.70
N SER A 257 -12.59 -0.12 26.58
CA SER A 257 -11.92 -0.41 25.30
C SER A 257 -12.22 -1.83 24.82
N ALA A 258 -12.18 -2.83 25.70
CA ALA A 258 -12.53 -4.20 25.38
C ALA A 258 -13.97 -4.30 24.86
N LEU A 259 -14.91 -3.61 25.50
CA LEU A 259 -16.31 -3.55 25.05
C LEU A 259 -16.42 -2.91 23.66
N GLY A 260 -15.65 -1.86 23.38
CA GLY A 260 -15.58 -1.26 22.04
C GLY A 260 -15.06 -2.24 20.98
N VAL A 261 -14.01 -3.01 21.31
CA VAL A 261 -13.48 -4.07 20.43
C VAL A 261 -14.51 -5.18 20.21
N MET A 262 -15.24 -5.61 21.25
CA MET A 262 -16.32 -6.60 21.08
C MET A 262 -17.38 -6.10 20.11
N MET A 263 -17.78 -4.84 20.19
CA MET A 263 -18.78 -4.25 19.28
C MET A 263 -18.30 -4.19 17.82
N SER A 264 -17.00 -4.24 17.57
CA SER A 264 -16.40 -4.22 16.21
C SER A 264 -16.10 -5.62 15.66
N ALA A 265 -16.30 -6.68 16.45
CA ALA A 265 -15.79 -8.02 16.17
C ALA A 265 -16.29 -8.62 14.85
N VAL A 266 -17.47 -8.22 14.37
CA VAL A 266 -18.04 -8.69 13.08
C VAL A 266 -17.10 -8.48 11.90
N LEU A 267 -16.35 -7.36 11.84
CA LEU A 267 -15.34 -7.12 10.81
C LEU A 267 -13.91 -7.31 11.36
N PHE A 268 -13.69 -6.90 12.60
CA PHE A 268 -12.35 -6.90 13.19
C PHE A 268 -11.78 -8.32 13.35
N LEU A 269 -12.60 -9.28 13.80
CA LEU A 269 -12.16 -10.65 14.05
C LEU A 269 -11.77 -11.40 12.76
N PRO A 270 -12.60 -11.40 11.67
CA PRO A 270 -12.19 -11.93 10.37
C PRO A 270 -10.89 -11.33 9.82
N VAL A 271 -10.75 -10.01 9.89
CA VAL A 271 -9.57 -9.31 9.36
C VAL A 271 -8.29 -9.64 10.14
N VAL A 272 -8.37 -9.71 11.47
CA VAL A 272 -7.24 -10.15 12.31
C VAL A 272 -6.88 -11.61 12.00
N GLY A 273 -7.88 -12.49 11.83
CA GLY A 273 -7.64 -13.88 11.44
C GLY A 273 -6.94 -14.00 10.08
N ALA A 274 -7.38 -13.23 9.08
CA ALA A 274 -6.73 -13.18 7.77
C ALA A 274 -5.31 -12.62 7.85
N PHE A 275 -5.10 -11.55 8.62
CA PHE A 275 -3.78 -10.97 8.83
C PHE A 275 -2.80 -11.96 9.46
N LEU A 276 -3.22 -12.69 10.49
CA LEU A 276 -2.36 -13.67 11.17
C LEU A 276 -2.01 -14.89 10.28
N SER A 277 -2.78 -15.16 9.24
CA SER A 277 -2.50 -16.22 8.27
C SER A 277 -1.76 -15.75 7.02
N ASP A 278 -1.50 -14.44 6.87
CA ASP A 278 -0.81 -13.89 5.70
C ASP A 278 0.67 -14.30 5.67
N ALA A 279 1.12 -14.78 4.50
CA ALA A 279 2.49 -15.26 4.29
C ALA A 279 3.58 -14.19 4.55
N ARG A 280 3.23 -12.91 4.48
CA ARG A 280 4.16 -11.79 4.76
C ARG A 280 4.60 -11.71 6.20
N ILE A 281 3.84 -12.28 7.15
CA ILE A 281 4.22 -12.32 8.56
C ILE A 281 5.39 -13.28 8.79
N ALA A 282 5.48 -14.34 7.99
CA ALA A 282 6.54 -15.33 8.09
C ALA A 282 7.89 -14.84 7.52
N VAL A 283 7.90 -13.74 6.76
CA VAL A 283 9.12 -13.18 6.18
C VAL A 283 9.84 -12.32 7.22
N ASP A 284 11.04 -12.76 7.65
CA ASP A 284 11.90 -11.94 8.52
C ASP A 284 12.47 -10.77 7.73
N GLN A 285 11.94 -9.59 8.00
CA GLN A 285 12.41 -8.36 7.38
C GLN A 285 13.57 -7.80 8.21
N ASN A 286 14.69 -7.51 7.55
CA ASN A 286 15.90 -6.99 8.18
C ASN A 286 15.60 -5.84 9.13
N SER A 287 16.02 -6.00 10.40
CA SER A 287 15.90 -4.96 11.41
C SER A 287 17.10 -4.03 11.34
N ILE A 288 16.90 -2.80 10.88
CA ILE A 288 17.91 -1.76 11.00
C ILE A 288 17.91 -1.21 12.44
N LEU A 289 19.08 -1.19 13.07
CA LEU A 289 19.26 -0.59 14.40
C LEU A 289 19.32 0.94 14.33
N PHE A 290 19.92 1.46 13.28
CA PHE A 290 20.09 2.89 13.04
C PHE A 290 19.67 3.20 11.61
N TYR A 291 19.10 4.39 11.40
CA TYR A 291 18.93 4.90 10.05
C TYR A 291 20.28 5.26 9.42
N PRO A 292 20.41 5.31 8.10
CA PRO A 292 21.59 5.87 7.45
C PRO A 292 21.89 7.29 8.00
N LEU A 293 23.16 7.63 8.17
CA LEU A 293 23.58 8.95 8.71
C LEU A 293 22.95 10.13 7.96
N ARG A 294 22.79 9.98 6.66
CA ARG A 294 22.09 10.95 5.81
C ARG A 294 20.67 11.24 6.30
N GLN A 295 19.93 10.22 6.73
CA GLN A 295 18.56 10.42 7.22
C GLN A 295 18.54 11.21 8.52
N TYR A 296 19.45 10.92 9.46
CA TYR A 296 19.60 11.72 10.67
C TYR A 296 19.99 13.17 10.37
N ALA A 297 20.84 13.39 9.37
CA ALA A 297 21.24 14.73 8.95
C ALA A 297 20.04 15.57 8.48
N TYR A 298 19.05 14.97 7.81
CA TYR A 298 17.88 15.69 7.29
C TYR A 298 16.73 15.87 8.31
N MET A 299 16.66 15.04 9.34
CA MET A 299 15.59 15.09 10.35
C MET A 299 15.38 16.47 11.02
N PRO A 300 16.42 17.23 11.38
CA PRO A 300 16.23 18.58 11.92
C PRO A 300 15.48 19.51 10.97
N ALA A 301 15.80 19.48 9.68
CA ALA A 301 15.16 20.33 8.68
C ALA A 301 13.70 19.91 8.45
N GLU A 302 13.38 18.61 8.55
CA GLU A 302 12.02 18.09 8.40
C GLU A 302 11.04 18.56 9.47
N PHE A 303 11.53 19.05 10.60
CA PHE A 303 10.65 19.55 11.65
C PHE A 303 9.78 20.73 11.17
N LEU A 304 10.30 21.62 10.34
CA LEU A 304 9.61 22.81 9.84
C LEU A 304 9.36 22.80 8.32
N ALA A 305 9.99 21.90 7.60
CA ALA A 305 9.97 21.90 6.13
C ALA A 305 9.80 20.48 5.57
N HIS A 306 9.19 20.35 4.39
CA HIS A 306 9.18 19.11 3.65
C HIS A 306 10.53 18.90 2.96
N THR A 307 11.28 17.87 3.32
CA THR A 307 12.61 17.63 2.77
C THR A 307 12.63 16.73 1.54
N GLY A 308 11.55 16.00 1.28
CA GLY A 308 11.46 15.07 0.16
C GLY A 308 12.29 13.78 0.36
N VAL A 309 12.94 13.60 1.52
CA VAL A 309 13.71 12.40 1.87
C VAL A 309 12.81 11.31 2.49
N SER A 310 11.57 11.64 2.77
CA SER A 310 10.63 10.81 3.54
C SER A 310 10.29 9.46 2.91
N GLY A 311 10.48 9.26 1.62
CA GLY A 311 10.31 7.97 0.94
C GLY A 311 9.38 6.98 1.64
N TYR A 312 9.77 5.72 1.72
CA TYR A 312 9.02 4.65 2.39
C TYR A 312 8.96 4.77 3.92
N THR A 313 9.84 5.55 4.55
CA THR A 313 9.85 5.72 6.01
C THR A 313 8.70 6.60 6.51
N TYR A 314 8.01 7.31 5.63
CA TYR A 314 6.95 8.27 5.98
C TYR A 314 7.35 9.27 7.06
N THR A 315 8.61 9.70 7.03
CA THR A 315 9.15 10.73 7.90
C THR A 315 8.65 12.09 7.39
N ALA A 316 7.42 12.45 7.73
CA ALA A 316 6.75 13.65 7.22
C ALA A 316 6.24 14.48 8.40
N LEU A 317 7.06 15.44 8.85
CA LEU A 317 6.76 16.32 9.98
C LEU A 317 6.21 17.67 9.50
N GLY A 318 7.02 18.52 8.88
CA GLY A 318 6.64 19.78 8.25
C GLY A 318 5.66 20.60 9.06
N PHE A 319 5.96 20.80 10.35
CA PHE A 319 5.06 21.50 11.26
C PHE A 319 5.04 23.00 10.95
N SER A 320 3.99 23.68 11.41
CA SER A 320 3.90 25.14 11.25
C SER A 320 5.03 25.87 11.99
N VAL A 321 5.39 27.04 11.48
CA VAL A 321 6.55 27.84 11.90
C VAL A 321 6.66 28.08 13.41
N LEU A 322 5.52 28.27 14.10
CA LEU A 322 5.51 28.55 15.53
C LEU A 322 5.70 27.34 16.43
N THR A 323 5.66 26.14 15.90
CA THR A 323 5.78 24.92 16.70
C THR A 323 7.17 24.76 17.29
N PHE A 324 8.23 25.12 16.56
CA PHE A 324 9.60 25.04 17.06
C PHE A 324 9.85 26.03 18.22
N PRO A 325 9.53 27.34 18.10
CA PRO A 325 9.52 28.25 19.24
C PRO A 325 8.65 27.78 20.39
N ALA A 326 7.49 27.14 20.11
CA ALA A 326 6.63 26.62 21.15
C ALA A 326 7.29 25.51 21.96
N VAL A 327 8.00 24.58 21.30
CA VAL A 327 8.79 23.55 21.97
C VAL A 327 9.92 24.19 22.82
N MET A 328 10.63 25.18 22.27
CA MET A 328 11.67 25.89 23.02
C MET A 328 11.09 26.56 24.28
N MET A 329 9.96 27.25 24.16
CA MET A 329 9.28 27.91 25.30
C MET A 329 8.76 26.91 26.34
N LEU A 330 8.32 25.70 25.88
CA LEU A 330 7.94 24.62 26.78
C LEU A 330 9.12 24.21 27.70
N PHE A 331 10.31 24.02 27.12
CA PHE A 331 11.49 23.62 27.91
C PHE A 331 12.07 24.75 28.76
N ARG A 332 11.89 26.01 28.37
CA ARG A 332 12.26 27.16 29.19
C ARG A 332 11.46 27.23 30.49
N GLN A 333 10.22 26.77 30.51
CA GLN A 333 9.37 26.69 31.72
C GLN A 333 9.84 25.55 32.61
N LYS A 334 10.67 25.84 33.64
CA LYS A 334 11.37 24.79 34.42
C LYS A 334 10.46 23.79 35.16
N LYS A 335 9.40 24.25 35.85
CA LYS A 335 8.56 23.41 36.74
C LYS A 335 7.13 23.11 36.23
N THR A 336 6.74 23.58 35.04
CA THR A 336 5.39 23.43 34.50
C THR A 336 5.38 22.52 33.28
N ASN A 337 4.24 21.92 33.01
CA ASN A 337 4.02 21.08 31.82
C ASN A 337 5.01 19.89 31.66
N THR A 338 5.44 19.31 32.79
CA THR A 338 6.44 18.21 32.82
C THR A 338 5.99 17.03 31.98
N LEU A 339 4.72 16.64 32.05
CA LEU A 339 4.20 15.54 31.23
C LEU A 339 4.33 15.78 29.72
N LEU A 340 4.08 17.02 29.26
CA LEU A 340 4.24 17.36 27.85
C LEU A 340 5.71 17.29 27.40
N LYS A 341 6.64 17.68 28.27
CA LYS A 341 8.09 17.53 28.04
C LYS A 341 8.48 16.06 27.90
N VAL A 342 7.99 15.22 28.82
CA VAL A 342 8.23 13.78 28.80
C VAL A 342 7.69 13.16 27.51
N PHE A 343 6.43 13.45 27.14
CA PHE A 343 5.86 12.95 25.88
C PHE A 343 6.63 13.44 24.65
N PHE A 344 7.10 14.68 24.65
CA PHE A 344 7.89 15.18 23.54
C PHE A 344 9.23 14.45 23.42
N VAL A 345 9.93 14.24 24.53
CA VAL A 345 11.21 13.49 24.55
C VAL A 345 11.00 12.04 24.13
N ILE A 346 9.95 11.37 24.61
CA ILE A 346 9.61 10.01 24.17
C ILE A 346 9.28 10.00 22.66
N GLY A 347 8.47 10.94 22.19
CA GLY A 347 8.11 11.03 20.77
C GLY A 347 9.31 11.23 19.86
N ILE A 348 10.23 12.14 20.22
CA ILE A 348 11.47 12.33 19.46
C ILE A 348 12.38 11.10 19.57
N GLY A 349 12.50 10.48 20.75
CA GLY A 349 13.25 9.23 20.92
C GLY A 349 12.73 8.11 20.03
N CYS A 350 11.41 7.89 19.98
CA CYS A 350 10.78 6.93 19.07
C CYS A 350 11.02 7.28 17.59
N PHE A 351 11.07 8.56 17.26
CA PHE A 351 11.32 9.02 15.89
C PHE A 351 12.77 8.79 15.42
N LEU A 352 13.73 8.89 16.35
CA LEU A 352 15.15 8.67 16.05
C LEU A 352 15.55 7.19 15.99
N ILE A 353 14.75 6.29 16.54
CA ILE A 353 15.07 4.86 16.64
C ILE A 353 14.22 4.05 15.64
N PRO A 354 14.82 3.43 14.59
CA PRO A 354 14.08 2.63 13.61
C PRO A 354 13.25 1.52 14.23
N PHE A 355 13.74 0.89 15.29
CA PHE A 355 13.03 -0.16 16.00
C PHE A 355 11.67 0.31 16.54
N ALA A 356 11.55 1.56 17.01
CA ALA A 356 10.26 2.10 17.42
C ALA A 356 9.28 2.16 16.23
N GLY A 357 9.76 2.58 15.05
CA GLY A 357 8.99 2.52 13.81
C GLY A 357 8.55 1.11 13.43
N LYS A 358 9.41 0.09 13.66
CA LYS A 358 9.09 -1.34 13.48
C LYS A 358 7.98 -1.77 14.46
N VAL A 359 8.06 -1.40 15.74
CA VAL A 359 7.02 -1.69 16.74
C VAL A 359 5.68 -1.08 16.34
N PHE A 360 5.64 0.20 15.96
CA PHE A 360 4.42 0.84 15.48
C PHE A 360 3.88 0.28 14.16
N ASN A 361 4.66 -0.50 13.44
CA ASN A 361 4.28 -1.17 12.20
C ASN A 361 4.01 -2.69 12.37
N GLY A 362 3.64 -3.13 13.57
CA GLY A 362 3.32 -4.54 13.84
C GLY A 362 4.53 -5.47 13.67
N PHE A 363 5.71 -5.00 14.01
CA PHE A 363 7.00 -5.70 13.91
C PHE A 363 7.43 -6.08 12.47
N SER A 364 6.79 -5.49 11.45
CA SER A 364 7.19 -5.62 10.06
C SER A 364 8.47 -4.78 9.78
N TYR A 365 8.44 -3.78 8.96
CA TYR A 365 9.59 -2.90 8.65
C TYR A 365 9.50 -1.56 9.39
N ALA A 366 10.63 -0.84 9.51
CA ALA A 366 10.68 0.46 10.15
C ALA A 366 9.95 1.53 9.31
N THR A 367 8.93 2.17 9.90
CA THR A 367 8.19 3.27 9.28
C THR A 367 7.63 4.24 10.30
N ASN A 368 7.58 5.52 9.97
CA ASN A 368 7.09 6.58 10.85
C ASN A 368 5.62 6.97 10.58
N ARG A 369 4.79 6.03 10.09
CA ARG A 369 3.35 6.25 9.89
C ARG A 369 2.60 6.68 11.15
N TRP A 370 3.19 6.47 12.33
CA TRP A 370 2.68 6.90 13.63
C TRP A 370 2.93 8.39 13.94
N CYS A 371 3.72 9.12 13.13
CA CYS A 371 4.13 10.51 13.43
C CYS A 371 2.97 11.52 13.45
N PHE A 372 1.77 11.12 13.02
CA PHE A 372 0.54 11.89 13.27
C PHE A 372 0.27 12.10 14.78
N GLY A 373 0.71 11.15 15.64
CA GLY A 373 0.67 11.31 17.10
C GLY A 373 1.63 12.39 17.58
N LEU A 374 2.83 12.48 17.01
CA LEU A 374 3.76 13.56 17.28
C LEU A 374 3.21 14.92 16.79
N ALA A 375 2.57 14.93 15.63
CA ALA A 375 1.89 16.13 15.11
C ALA A 375 0.78 16.64 16.06
N PHE A 376 0.00 15.72 16.62
CA PHE A 376 -0.99 16.04 17.65
C PHE A 376 -0.34 16.66 18.88
N LEU A 377 0.72 16.04 19.39
CA LEU A 377 1.46 16.52 20.56
C LEU A 377 2.04 17.92 20.34
N VAL A 378 2.72 18.14 19.22
CA VAL A 378 3.37 19.41 18.88
C VAL A 378 2.34 20.53 18.71
N ALA A 379 1.23 20.25 18.04
CA ALA A 379 0.11 21.19 17.92
C ALA A 379 -0.50 21.53 19.29
N TYR A 380 -0.63 20.54 20.19
CA TYR A 380 -1.14 20.79 21.54
C TYR A 380 -0.13 21.54 22.42
N ILE A 381 1.19 21.34 22.25
CA ILE A 381 2.24 22.15 22.85
C ILE A 381 2.09 23.62 22.43
N LEU A 382 1.91 23.88 21.13
CA LEU A 382 1.67 25.23 20.60
C LEU A 382 0.49 25.91 21.30
N VAL A 383 -0.66 25.22 21.40
CA VAL A 383 -1.84 25.74 22.12
C VAL A 383 -1.55 26.03 23.58
N THR A 384 -0.76 25.15 24.24
CA THR A 384 -0.47 25.25 25.68
C THR A 384 0.45 26.40 26.02
N VAL A 385 1.48 26.65 25.19
CA VAL A 385 2.46 27.73 25.44
C VAL A 385 2.08 29.05 24.75
N TRP A 386 0.97 29.10 24.02
CA TRP A 386 0.53 30.29 23.28
C TRP A 386 0.49 31.58 24.14
N PRO A 387 0.00 31.56 25.41
CA PRO A 387 0.03 32.74 26.25
C PRO A 387 1.45 33.30 26.45
N SER A 388 2.46 32.46 26.45
CA SER A 388 3.86 32.91 26.59
C SER A 388 4.34 33.74 25.42
N PHE A 389 3.77 33.58 24.22
CA PHE A 389 4.08 34.46 23.08
C PHE A 389 3.50 35.86 23.24
N VAL A 390 2.41 36.01 23.99
CA VAL A 390 1.81 37.31 24.27
C VAL A 390 2.58 38.05 25.39
N THR A 391 3.14 37.31 26.37
CA THR A 391 3.80 37.86 27.56
C THR A 391 5.31 37.78 27.50
N MET A 392 5.94 37.57 26.33
CA MET A 392 7.39 37.45 26.18
C MET A 392 8.16 38.67 26.67
N ASP A 393 9.22 38.42 27.43
CA ASP A 393 10.19 39.41 27.86
C ASP A 393 11.44 39.45 26.94
N LYS A 394 12.37 40.39 27.23
CA LYS A 394 13.65 40.52 26.47
C LYS A 394 14.52 39.25 26.60
N ARG A 395 14.41 38.51 27.69
CA ARG A 395 15.20 37.29 27.91
C ARG A 395 14.63 36.14 27.09
N ASP A 396 13.32 36.07 26.97
CA ASP A 396 12.61 35.10 26.13
C ASP A 396 12.94 35.34 24.65
N CYS A 397 12.88 36.60 24.18
CA CYS A 397 13.28 36.95 22.81
C CYS A 397 14.74 36.57 22.50
N ARG A 398 15.66 36.81 23.45
CA ARG A 398 17.08 36.42 23.28
C ARG A 398 17.25 34.92 23.23
N TYR A 399 16.53 34.18 24.09
CA TYR A 399 16.58 32.71 24.12
C TYR A 399 16.11 32.12 22.80
N LEU A 400 14.98 32.60 22.27
CA LEU A 400 14.44 32.17 20.97
C LEU A 400 15.39 32.56 19.85
N PHE A 401 15.95 33.76 19.85
CA PHE A 401 16.89 34.22 18.81
C PHE A 401 18.11 33.29 18.73
N VAL A 402 18.73 32.97 19.88
CA VAL A 402 19.88 32.06 19.94
C VAL A 402 19.51 30.69 19.41
N GLY A 403 18.38 30.10 19.89
CA GLY A 403 17.96 28.77 19.47
C GLY A 403 17.63 28.68 17.98
N LEU A 404 16.97 29.71 17.43
CA LEU A 404 16.67 29.79 16.00
C LEU A 404 17.94 29.98 15.16
N SER A 405 18.91 30.75 15.67
CA SER A 405 20.21 30.89 14.99
C SER A 405 20.99 29.58 14.98
N VAL A 406 20.99 28.82 16.08
CA VAL A 406 21.60 27.49 16.12
C VAL A 406 20.90 26.56 15.12
N TYR A 407 19.55 26.55 15.12
CA TYR A 407 18.80 25.73 14.18
C TYR A 407 19.10 26.09 12.72
N LEU A 408 19.21 27.39 12.41
CA LEU A 408 19.63 27.87 11.09
C LEU A 408 21.01 27.35 10.69
N VAL A 409 22.00 27.44 11.60
CA VAL A 409 23.35 26.94 11.36
C VAL A 409 23.33 25.43 11.10
N VAL A 410 22.57 24.66 11.87
CA VAL A 410 22.40 23.22 11.64
C VAL A 410 21.85 22.95 10.25
N CYS A 411 20.79 23.65 9.83
CA CYS A 411 20.20 23.52 8.49
C CYS A 411 21.18 23.87 7.37
N LEU A 412 22.06 24.87 7.58
CA LEU A 412 23.08 25.27 6.61
C LEU A 412 24.22 24.26 6.48
N LEU A 413 24.67 23.69 7.60
CA LEU A 413 25.77 22.70 7.62
C LEU A 413 25.39 21.41 6.88
N ILE A 414 24.13 21.05 6.85
CA ILE A 414 23.60 19.84 6.22
C ILE A 414 23.62 19.93 4.68
N ARG A 415 23.99 21.06 4.08
CA ARG A 415 24.03 21.33 2.62
C ARG A 415 22.76 20.85 1.88
N TYR A 416 21.60 21.13 2.48
CA TYR A 416 20.34 20.64 1.95
C TYR A 416 19.93 21.39 0.67
N SER A 417 19.50 20.68 -0.36
CA SER A 417 19.09 21.24 -1.66
C SER A 417 17.87 22.19 -1.58
N ARG A 418 17.18 22.24 -0.45
CA ARG A 418 15.98 23.07 -0.19
C ARG A 418 16.19 24.07 0.94
N VAL A 419 17.40 24.53 1.11
CA VAL A 419 17.78 25.58 2.07
C VAL A 419 16.86 26.81 1.95
N THR A 420 16.43 27.16 0.73
CA THR A 420 15.53 28.29 0.48
C THR A 420 14.21 28.19 1.26
N GLN A 421 13.61 27.00 1.36
CA GLN A 421 12.37 26.81 2.13
C GLN A 421 12.60 27.08 3.63
N ALA A 422 13.69 26.54 4.18
CA ALA A 422 14.05 26.75 5.57
C ALA A 422 14.35 28.25 5.84
N PHE A 423 15.03 28.95 4.92
CA PHE A 423 15.28 30.38 5.03
C PHE A 423 14.02 31.21 5.09
N ILE A 424 13.01 30.94 4.24
CA ILE A 424 11.75 31.68 4.26
C ILE A 424 11.08 31.51 5.63
N VAL A 425 10.99 30.28 6.12
CA VAL A 425 10.37 29.97 7.43
C VAL A 425 11.12 30.66 8.57
N LEU A 426 12.43 30.60 8.58
CA LEU A 426 13.27 31.23 9.59
C LEU A 426 13.23 32.77 9.48
N GLY A 427 13.18 33.32 8.25
CA GLY A 427 13.00 34.75 8.02
C GLY A 427 11.71 35.27 8.64
N VAL A 428 10.61 34.54 8.49
CA VAL A 428 9.32 34.88 9.15
C VAL A 428 9.48 34.87 10.68
N LEU A 429 10.17 33.88 11.25
CA LEU A 429 10.40 33.80 12.69
C LEU A 429 11.29 34.95 13.20
N PHE A 430 12.37 35.27 12.50
CA PHE A 430 13.22 36.40 12.87
C PHE A 430 12.48 37.75 12.77
N ALA A 431 11.66 37.94 11.72
CA ALA A 431 10.81 39.12 11.61
C ALA A 431 9.83 39.23 12.78
N MET A 432 9.20 38.13 13.16
CA MET A 432 8.32 38.10 14.34
C MET A 432 9.09 38.44 15.62
N LEU A 433 10.30 37.91 15.83
CA LEU A 433 11.11 38.25 17.00
C LEU A 433 11.48 39.73 17.07
N VAL A 434 11.78 40.35 15.93
CA VAL A 434 12.03 41.81 15.84
C VAL A 434 10.79 42.57 16.27
N LEU A 435 9.61 42.21 15.77
CA LEU A 435 8.33 42.85 16.19
C LEU A 435 8.09 42.71 17.69
N TRP A 436 8.30 41.55 18.27
CA TRP A 436 8.23 41.35 19.71
C TRP A 436 9.25 42.17 20.49
N GLN A 437 10.49 42.25 20.01
CA GLN A 437 11.54 43.01 20.65
C GLN A 437 11.24 44.55 20.65
N GLN A 438 10.67 45.07 19.56
CA GLN A 438 10.22 46.48 19.50
C GLN A 438 9.15 46.80 20.51
N ARG A 439 8.17 45.90 20.71
CA ARG A 439 7.17 46.00 21.75
C ARG A 439 7.76 46.18 23.14
N THR A 440 8.80 45.40 23.47
CA THR A 440 9.43 45.41 24.79
C THR A 440 10.28 46.69 25.03
N LYS A 441 10.61 47.45 24.00
CA LYS A 441 11.45 48.67 24.07
C LYS A 441 10.63 49.96 24.20
N GLN A 442 9.49 50.08 23.57
CA GLN A 442 8.84 51.38 23.31
C GLN A 442 7.55 51.64 24.12
N GLY A 443 7.05 50.73 24.92
CA GLY A 443 5.79 50.93 25.66
C GLY A 443 4.52 51.12 24.82
N ALA A 444 4.67 51.46 23.55
CA ALA A 444 3.62 51.69 22.55
C ALA A 444 3.64 50.60 21.48
N GLY A 445 3.55 49.33 21.90
CA GLY A 445 3.63 48.21 20.98
C GLY A 445 2.27 47.70 20.51
N LEU A 446 2.30 46.76 19.58
CA LEU A 446 1.14 45.99 19.11
C LEU A 446 0.30 45.47 20.27
N SER A 447 -1.02 45.56 20.15
CA SER A 447 -1.95 45.03 21.15
C SER A 447 -1.81 43.50 21.22
N ASP A 448 -2.19 42.89 22.35
CA ASP A 448 -2.20 41.44 22.54
C ASP A 448 -2.98 40.70 21.44
N THR A 449 -4.06 41.32 20.96
CA THR A 449 -4.85 40.77 19.85
C THR A 449 -4.08 40.83 18.54
N ALA A 450 -3.39 41.94 18.25
CA ALA A 450 -2.59 42.07 17.03
C ALA A 450 -1.46 41.05 16.97
N ILE A 451 -0.77 40.78 18.08
CA ILE A 451 0.26 39.71 18.15
C ILE A 451 -0.33 38.34 17.88
N GLN A 452 -1.48 38.04 18.44
CA GLN A 452 -2.13 36.75 18.22
C GLN A 452 -2.58 36.59 16.75
N VAL A 453 -3.04 37.66 16.12
CA VAL A 453 -3.39 37.69 14.67
C VAL A 453 -2.14 37.45 13.83
N VAL A 454 -1.03 38.15 14.12
CA VAL A 454 0.25 37.98 13.40
C VAL A 454 0.76 36.53 13.59
N ALA A 455 0.69 35.97 14.79
CA ALA A 455 1.07 34.60 15.05
C ALA A 455 0.22 33.56 14.29
N LEU A 456 -1.09 33.79 14.24
CA LEU A 456 -2.00 32.96 13.45
C LEU A 456 -1.71 33.08 11.95
N ALA A 457 -1.51 34.29 11.44
CA ALA A 457 -1.14 34.53 10.05
C ALA A 457 0.18 33.85 9.66
N ALA A 458 1.21 33.94 10.53
CA ALA A 458 2.48 33.26 10.32
C ALA A 458 2.32 31.72 10.28
N THR A 459 1.46 31.16 11.12
CA THR A 459 1.09 29.75 11.10
C THR A 459 0.49 29.35 9.75
N LEU A 460 -0.47 30.11 9.24
CA LEU A 460 -1.12 29.84 7.95
C LEU A 460 -0.14 29.98 6.77
N LEU A 461 0.64 31.05 6.77
CA LEU A 461 1.65 31.29 5.71
C LEU A 461 2.67 30.18 5.65
N SER A 462 3.12 29.63 6.80
CA SER A 462 4.07 28.53 6.81
C SER A 462 3.47 27.23 6.25
N VAL A 463 2.21 26.95 6.53
CA VAL A 463 1.49 25.80 5.96
C VAL A 463 1.36 25.93 4.44
N VAL A 464 1.00 27.11 3.95
CA VAL A 464 0.90 27.38 2.50
C VAL A 464 2.27 27.29 1.84
N ASN A 465 3.34 27.80 2.50
CA ASN A 465 4.71 27.68 2.02
C ASN A 465 5.16 26.20 1.92
N ASN A 466 4.85 25.35 2.91
CA ASN A 466 5.16 23.92 2.84
C ASN A 466 4.45 23.25 1.65
N SER A 467 3.17 23.58 1.43
CA SER A 467 2.42 23.08 0.28
C SER A 467 3.01 23.58 -1.05
N PHE A 468 3.43 24.83 -1.14
CA PHE A 468 4.09 25.38 -2.33
C PHE A 468 5.32 24.57 -2.71
N TRP A 469 6.24 24.36 -1.78
CA TRP A 469 7.48 23.61 -2.04
C TRP A 469 7.24 22.13 -2.33
N LEU A 470 6.17 21.54 -1.82
CA LEU A 470 5.78 20.18 -2.13
C LEU A 470 5.16 20.09 -3.55
N ASN A 471 4.20 20.93 -3.88
CA ASN A 471 3.30 20.75 -5.01
C ASN A 471 3.65 21.58 -6.25
N ALA A 472 4.30 22.74 -6.10
CA ALA A 472 4.61 23.62 -7.24
C ALA A 472 5.67 22.99 -8.16
N TYR A 473 5.60 23.35 -9.44
CA TYR A 473 6.56 22.91 -10.46
C TYR A 473 8.01 23.28 -10.11
N SER A 474 8.23 24.46 -9.54
CA SER A 474 9.54 24.92 -9.05
C SER A 474 10.02 24.23 -7.77
N GLY A 475 9.15 23.48 -7.09
CA GLY A 475 9.46 22.69 -5.91
C GLY A 475 9.65 21.21 -6.23
N SER A 476 8.93 20.33 -5.52
CA SER A 476 8.96 18.89 -5.75
C SER A 476 8.07 18.43 -6.90
N ASN A 477 7.23 19.29 -7.41
CA ASN A 477 6.22 18.99 -8.43
C ASN A 477 5.37 17.76 -8.08
N TYR A 478 5.01 17.63 -6.80
CA TYR A 478 4.34 16.44 -6.29
C TYR A 478 2.94 16.28 -6.84
N ALA A 479 2.22 17.38 -7.10
CA ALA A 479 0.90 17.38 -7.73
C ALA A 479 0.91 16.67 -9.11
N ALA A 480 2.03 16.69 -9.85
CA ALA A 480 2.15 15.97 -11.12
C ALA A 480 2.04 14.44 -10.99
N ARG A 481 2.25 13.90 -9.78
CA ARG A 481 2.15 12.45 -9.50
C ARG A 481 0.72 11.98 -9.26
N PHE A 482 -0.27 12.80 -9.57
CA PHE A 482 -1.69 12.49 -9.40
C PHE A 482 -2.38 12.38 -10.75
N VAL A 483 -3.49 11.66 -10.79
CA VAL A 483 -4.21 11.36 -12.03
C VAL A 483 -4.91 12.61 -12.56
N ASP A 484 -4.90 12.79 -13.89
CA ASP A 484 -5.63 13.86 -14.55
C ASP A 484 -7.14 13.66 -14.41
N GLN A 485 -7.84 14.68 -13.92
CA GLN A 485 -9.27 14.60 -13.63
C GLN A 485 -10.09 14.42 -14.92
N LYS A 486 -9.69 15.10 -16.00
CA LYS A 486 -10.42 15.13 -17.27
C LYS A 486 -10.55 13.75 -17.92
N ASP A 487 -9.48 12.94 -17.89
CA ASP A 487 -9.41 11.66 -18.60
C ASP A 487 -9.64 10.45 -17.68
N LEU A 488 -9.88 10.67 -16.39
CA LEU A 488 -9.88 9.62 -15.38
C LEU A 488 -10.94 8.56 -15.68
N MET A 489 -12.20 8.95 -15.88
CA MET A 489 -13.28 8.00 -16.15
C MET A 489 -13.17 7.32 -17.51
N GLN A 490 -12.59 7.99 -18.52
CA GLN A 490 -12.28 7.36 -19.80
C GLN A 490 -11.17 6.31 -19.66
N ASN A 491 -10.11 6.62 -18.91
CA ASN A 491 -9.04 5.67 -18.63
C ASN A 491 -9.51 4.51 -17.76
N PHE A 492 -10.47 4.73 -16.87
CA PHE A 492 -11.10 3.70 -16.06
C PHE A 492 -11.86 2.66 -16.89
N SER A 493 -12.46 3.07 -18.00
CA SER A 493 -13.22 2.21 -18.91
C SER A 493 -12.42 1.71 -20.11
N ALA A 494 -11.30 2.35 -20.48
CA ALA A 494 -10.50 2.02 -21.68
C ALA A 494 -9.32 1.10 -21.34
N THR A 495 -9.61 -0.16 -21.00
CA THR A 495 -8.65 -1.13 -20.44
C THR A 495 -8.55 -2.40 -21.30
N ALA A 496 -7.53 -3.22 -21.01
CA ALA A 496 -7.31 -4.50 -21.71
C ALA A 496 -8.50 -5.46 -21.55
N GLU A 497 -9.19 -5.41 -20.41
CA GLU A 497 -10.38 -6.21 -20.12
C GLU A 497 -11.51 -5.95 -21.12
N ASN A 498 -11.63 -4.74 -21.63
CA ASN A 498 -12.61 -4.43 -22.65
C ASN A 498 -12.28 -5.11 -24.00
N ALA A 499 -10.99 -5.31 -24.31
CA ALA A 499 -10.60 -6.12 -25.45
C ALA A 499 -10.97 -7.58 -25.26
N VAL A 500 -10.75 -8.14 -24.08
CA VAL A 500 -11.13 -9.52 -23.70
C VAL A 500 -12.65 -9.68 -23.78
N LYS A 501 -13.42 -8.78 -23.15
CA LYS A 501 -14.92 -8.81 -23.21
C LYS A 501 -15.43 -8.74 -24.64
N ALA A 502 -14.85 -7.90 -25.49
CA ALA A 502 -15.27 -7.78 -26.89
C ALA A 502 -15.04 -9.08 -27.67
N VAL A 503 -13.93 -9.79 -27.41
CA VAL A 503 -13.62 -11.08 -28.01
C VAL A 503 -14.55 -12.17 -27.46
N ALA A 504 -14.73 -12.25 -26.15
CA ALA A 504 -15.62 -13.23 -25.51
C ALA A 504 -17.06 -13.07 -26.02
N LYS A 505 -17.55 -11.82 -26.15
CA LYS A 505 -18.86 -11.53 -26.74
C LYS A 505 -18.98 -11.97 -28.21
N GLN A 506 -17.95 -11.69 -29.00
CA GLN A 506 -17.90 -12.11 -30.43
C GLN A 506 -17.95 -13.63 -30.57
N LYS A 507 -17.27 -14.34 -29.67
CA LYS A 507 -17.23 -15.80 -29.63
C LYS A 507 -18.42 -16.44 -28.87
N LYS A 508 -19.35 -15.61 -28.36
CA LYS A 508 -20.50 -16.06 -27.57
C LYS A 508 -20.13 -16.93 -26.36
N VAL A 509 -19.04 -16.58 -25.68
CA VAL A 509 -18.59 -17.28 -24.46
C VAL A 509 -19.56 -16.94 -23.34
N THR A 510 -20.28 -17.95 -22.84
CA THR A 510 -21.25 -17.85 -21.71
C THR A 510 -20.73 -18.48 -20.44
N GLU A 511 -19.74 -19.35 -20.53
CA GLU A 511 -19.12 -20.06 -19.41
C GLU A 511 -18.15 -19.14 -18.64
N PHE A 512 -17.85 -19.56 -17.41
CA PHE A 512 -16.81 -18.91 -16.61
C PHE A 512 -15.46 -19.01 -17.34
N TYR A 513 -14.71 -17.91 -17.36
CA TYR A 513 -13.35 -17.88 -17.91
C TYR A 513 -12.46 -16.92 -17.14
N ARG A 514 -11.16 -17.20 -17.14
CA ARG A 514 -10.14 -16.28 -16.68
C ARG A 514 -9.32 -15.73 -17.84
N TYR A 515 -8.76 -14.56 -17.62
CA TYR A 515 -7.76 -13.97 -18.50
C TYR A 515 -6.48 -13.67 -17.74
N THR A 516 -5.39 -13.52 -18.46
CA THR A 516 -4.10 -13.05 -17.96
C THR A 516 -3.43 -12.16 -18.98
N GLY A 517 -2.36 -11.49 -18.60
CA GLY A 517 -1.54 -10.68 -19.48
C GLY A 517 -0.38 -10.08 -18.74
N HIS A 518 0.60 -9.58 -19.49
CA HIS A 518 1.78 -8.95 -18.93
C HIS A 518 1.63 -7.42 -18.91
N GLU A 519 2.17 -6.76 -17.88
CA GLU A 519 2.13 -5.28 -17.71
C GLU A 519 0.72 -4.65 -17.83
N LEU A 520 -0.31 -5.35 -17.38
CA LEU A 520 -1.65 -4.80 -17.30
C LEU A 520 -1.77 -3.85 -16.10
N PRO A 521 -2.65 -2.83 -16.17
CA PRO A 521 -2.95 -2.01 -14.99
C PRO A 521 -3.52 -2.87 -13.85
N TRP A 522 -3.04 -2.66 -12.63
CA TRP A 522 -3.42 -3.46 -11.46
C TRP A 522 -4.91 -3.37 -11.14
N ASN A 523 -5.50 -4.49 -10.69
CA ASN A 523 -6.87 -4.59 -10.15
C ASN A 523 -7.97 -3.96 -11.02
N THR A 524 -7.78 -3.92 -12.34
CA THR A 524 -8.78 -3.39 -13.27
C THR A 524 -9.92 -4.40 -13.47
N ASP A 525 -9.62 -5.67 -13.31
CA ASP A 525 -10.55 -6.81 -13.30
C ASP A 525 -11.69 -6.60 -12.29
N LEU A 526 -11.42 -6.11 -11.10
CA LEU A 526 -12.40 -5.87 -10.04
C LEU A 526 -13.60 -5.04 -10.52
N ASN A 527 -13.35 -3.91 -11.17
CA ASN A 527 -14.40 -3.01 -11.63
C ASN A 527 -14.97 -3.39 -12.99
N GLN A 528 -14.34 -4.34 -13.66
CA GLN A 528 -14.82 -4.93 -14.91
C GLN A 528 -15.57 -6.24 -14.70
N HIS A 529 -15.67 -6.74 -13.46
CA HIS A 529 -16.29 -8.02 -13.11
C HIS A 529 -15.77 -9.18 -13.98
N LEU A 530 -14.44 -9.29 -14.10
CA LEU A 530 -13.74 -10.36 -14.79
C LEU A 530 -12.75 -11.04 -13.85
N SER A 531 -12.65 -12.36 -13.90
CA SER A 531 -11.62 -13.10 -13.18
C SER A 531 -10.28 -13.06 -13.91
N SER A 532 -9.19 -12.79 -13.19
CA SER A 532 -7.84 -12.71 -13.73
C SER A 532 -6.82 -13.48 -12.88
N LEU A 533 -5.56 -13.49 -13.31
CA LEU A 533 -4.45 -14.01 -12.52
C LEU A 533 -3.60 -12.89 -11.91
N GLN A 534 -4.04 -11.63 -11.97
CA GLN A 534 -3.33 -10.51 -11.36
C GLN A 534 -3.87 -10.18 -9.97
N TYR A 535 -3.02 -9.66 -9.10
CA TYR A 535 -3.41 -9.32 -7.74
C TYR A 535 -2.52 -8.20 -7.18
N TYR A 536 -3.11 -7.18 -6.57
CA TYR A 536 -2.39 -6.16 -5.82
C TYR A 536 -3.20 -5.64 -4.65
N TRP A 537 -3.23 -6.42 -3.54
CA TRP A 537 -3.88 -6.06 -2.29
C TRP A 537 -2.99 -6.42 -1.10
N SER A 538 -3.18 -5.73 0.04
CA SER A 538 -2.32 -5.88 1.22
C SER A 538 -2.40 -7.25 1.91
N LEU A 539 -3.55 -7.92 1.87
CA LEU A 539 -3.73 -9.27 2.39
C LEU A 539 -3.90 -10.22 1.20
N SER A 540 -3.15 -11.32 1.20
CA SER A 540 -3.12 -12.29 0.11
C SER A 540 -3.40 -13.71 0.63
N SER A 541 -3.84 -14.60 -0.29
CA SER A 541 -3.99 -16.01 0.03
C SER A 541 -2.63 -16.64 0.36
N PRO A 542 -2.46 -17.26 1.54
CA PRO A 542 -1.23 -17.95 1.90
C PRO A 542 -0.93 -19.11 0.96
N GLN A 543 -1.94 -19.81 0.43
CA GLN A 543 -1.78 -20.91 -0.52
C GLN A 543 -1.25 -20.44 -1.87
N ILE A 544 -1.79 -19.35 -2.42
CA ILE A 544 -1.26 -18.76 -3.67
C ILE A 544 0.18 -18.29 -3.45
N SER A 545 0.47 -17.67 -2.32
CA SER A 545 1.83 -17.22 -1.99
C SER A 545 2.81 -18.40 -1.88
N ALA A 546 2.40 -19.50 -1.21
CA ALA A 546 3.19 -20.71 -1.10
C ALA A 546 3.43 -21.36 -2.47
N PHE A 547 2.40 -21.46 -3.30
CA PHE A 547 2.52 -21.98 -4.66
C PHE A 547 3.50 -21.15 -5.50
N ARG A 548 3.37 -19.84 -5.49
CA ARG A 548 4.27 -18.94 -6.24
C ARG A 548 5.71 -19.05 -5.77
N TRP A 549 5.90 -19.24 -4.47
CA TRP A 549 7.23 -19.48 -3.90
C TRP A 549 7.81 -20.79 -4.36
N ASP A 550 7.04 -21.86 -4.27
CA ASP A 550 7.43 -23.24 -4.64
C ASP A 550 7.73 -23.40 -6.15
N MET A 551 7.07 -22.58 -6.99
CA MET A 551 7.28 -22.55 -8.44
C MET A 551 8.44 -21.62 -8.88
N ASN A 552 9.22 -21.05 -7.97
CA ASN A 552 10.29 -20.09 -8.28
C ASN A 552 9.88 -18.99 -9.26
N MET A 553 8.68 -18.43 -9.05
CA MET A 553 8.16 -17.36 -9.91
C MET A 553 9.07 -16.12 -9.87
N ARG A 554 9.25 -15.43 -10.99
CA ARG A 554 10.11 -14.25 -11.09
C ARG A 554 9.62 -13.05 -10.26
N GLU A 555 8.30 -12.86 -10.10
CA GLU A 555 7.75 -11.81 -9.25
C GLU A 555 7.83 -12.23 -7.78
N TYR A 556 8.63 -11.48 -7.02
CA TYR A 556 9.00 -11.80 -5.64
C TYR A 556 8.02 -11.30 -4.58
N LEU A 557 7.10 -10.37 -4.93
CA LEU A 557 6.13 -9.83 -3.98
C LEU A 557 4.96 -10.79 -3.80
N LEU A 558 4.70 -11.21 -2.56
CA LEU A 558 3.65 -12.17 -2.24
C LEU A 558 2.23 -11.58 -2.37
N TYR A 559 2.11 -10.26 -2.33
CA TYR A 559 0.85 -9.50 -2.34
C TYR A 559 0.63 -8.71 -3.65
N ARG A 560 1.58 -8.80 -4.60
CA ARG A 560 1.50 -8.11 -5.89
C ARG A 560 2.16 -8.95 -6.99
N TYR A 561 1.35 -9.43 -7.92
CA TYR A 561 1.81 -10.29 -9.01
C TYR A 561 0.88 -10.24 -10.23
N HIS A 562 1.47 -10.48 -11.41
CA HIS A 562 0.74 -10.72 -12.65
C HIS A 562 0.89 -12.20 -13.02
N GLY A 563 -0.18 -12.84 -13.44
CA GLY A 563 -0.13 -14.16 -14.07
C GLY A 563 0.70 -15.24 -13.36
N LEU A 564 1.10 -16.23 -14.13
CA LEU A 564 1.90 -17.39 -13.73
C LEU A 564 3.17 -17.52 -14.62
N ASP A 565 3.86 -16.41 -14.84
CA ASP A 565 5.12 -16.28 -15.60
C ASP A 565 5.03 -16.80 -17.03
N GLU A 566 3.85 -16.67 -17.66
CA GLU A 566 3.57 -17.10 -19.03
C GLU A 566 3.88 -18.61 -19.30
N ARG A 567 3.91 -19.45 -18.24
CA ARG A 567 4.13 -20.87 -18.31
C ARG A 567 2.85 -21.57 -18.78
N ALA A 568 2.92 -22.31 -19.89
CA ALA A 568 1.76 -22.93 -20.50
C ALA A 568 0.99 -23.86 -19.55
N SER A 569 1.68 -24.79 -18.91
CA SER A 569 1.10 -25.76 -17.99
C SER A 569 0.34 -25.08 -16.85
N LEU A 570 0.98 -24.13 -16.18
CA LEU A 570 0.37 -23.45 -15.04
C LEU A 570 -0.81 -22.54 -15.44
N THR A 571 -0.68 -21.86 -16.60
CA THR A 571 -1.72 -20.98 -17.11
C THR A 571 -2.96 -21.77 -17.52
N THR A 572 -2.78 -22.94 -18.12
CA THR A 572 -3.87 -23.85 -18.50
C THR A 572 -4.54 -24.47 -17.27
N LEU A 573 -3.75 -24.99 -16.31
CA LEU A 573 -4.26 -25.53 -15.05
C LEU A 573 -5.01 -24.48 -14.22
N ALA A 574 -4.75 -23.19 -14.40
CA ALA A 574 -5.48 -22.09 -13.77
C ALA A 574 -6.79 -21.71 -14.47
N SER A 575 -7.31 -22.50 -15.42
CA SER A 575 -8.51 -22.24 -16.20
C SER A 575 -8.46 -20.92 -16.97
N THR A 576 -7.28 -20.56 -17.48
CA THR A 576 -7.10 -19.33 -18.25
C THR A 576 -7.43 -19.55 -19.71
N ARG A 577 -8.46 -18.85 -20.16
CA ARG A 577 -8.93 -18.93 -21.56
C ARG A 577 -8.32 -17.85 -22.45
N PHE A 578 -8.09 -16.63 -21.92
CA PHE A 578 -7.59 -15.54 -22.74
C PHE A 578 -6.27 -14.99 -22.19
N PHE A 579 -5.36 -14.69 -23.13
CA PHE A 579 -4.15 -13.91 -22.87
C PHE A 579 -4.25 -12.59 -23.63
N VAL A 580 -3.88 -11.48 -22.98
CA VAL A 580 -3.96 -10.16 -23.58
C VAL A 580 -2.66 -9.39 -23.39
N LYS A 581 -2.17 -8.76 -24.46
CA LYS A 581 -1.00 -7.88 -24.41
C LYS A 581 -1.16 -6.65 -25.28
N LYS A 582 -0.37 -5.61 -25.03
CA LYS A 582 -0.25 -4.47 -25.94
C LYS A 582 0.22 -4.96 -27.32
N GLU A 583 -0.35 -4.44 -28.40
CA GLU A 583 -0.12 -4.94 -29.77
C GLU A 583 1.37 -5.06 -30.14
N LYS A 584 2.20 -4.11 -29.70
CA LYS A 584 3.63 -4.05 -30.04
C LYS A 584 4.56 -4.57 -28.97
N SER A 585 4.02 -5.12 -27.88
CA SER A 585 4.86 -5.69 -26.83
C SER A 585 5.61 -6.93 -27.32
N LYS A 586 6.85 -7.08 -26.83
CA LYS A 586 7.67 -8.28 -27.03
C LYS A 586 7.43 -9.37 -25.97
N ASP A 587 6.37 -9.23 -25.20
CA ASP A 587 5.99 -10.16 -24.14
C ASP A 587 5.76 -11.56 -24.72
N ILE A 588 6.14 -12.55 -23.94
CA ILE A 588 5.96 -13.95 -24.26
C ILE A 588 4.47 -14.28 -24.24
N VAL A 589 3.99 -14.97 -25.27
CA VAL A 589 2.66 -15.59 -25.30
C VAL A 589 2.86 -17.06 -24.92
N PRO A 590 2.11 -17.58 -23.93
CA PRO A 590 2.24 -18.98 -23.54
C PRO A 590 1.99 -19.93 -24.71
N TYR A 591 2.57 -21.13 -24.70
CA TYR A 591 2.27 -22.16 -25.70
C TYR A 591 0.77 -22.52 -25.71
N GLY A 592 0.25 -22.84 -26.87
CA GLY A 592 -1.18 -23.17 -27.04
C GLY A 592 -2.13 -22.00 -27.12
N PHE A 593 -1.63 -20.74 -27.09
CA PHE A 593 -2.46 -19.56 -27.25
C PHE A 593 -2.41 -19.03 -28.70
N SER A 594 -3.55 -19.10 -29.38
CA SER A 594 -3.75 -18.63 -30.74
C SER A 594 -4.28 -17.21 -30.80
N LYS A 595 -3.77 -16.37 -31.74
CA LYS A 595 -4.23 -14.99 -31.90
C LYS A 595 -5.66 -14.92 -32.42
N VAL A 596 -6.58 -14.31 -31.65
CA VAL A 596 -7.97 -14.08 -32.06
C VAL A 596 -8.12 -12.72 -32.74
N GLY A 597 -7.45 -11.69 -32.30
CA GLY A 597 -7.53 -10.38 -32.95
C GLY A 597 -7.04 -9.22 -32.08
N THR A 598 -6.93 -8.05 -32.68
CA THR A 598 -6.53 -6.81 -32.03
C THR A 598 -7.75 -5.89 -31.88
N ARG A 599 -7.84 -5.21 -30.74
CA ARG A 599 -8.93 -4.28 -30.41
C ARG A 599 -8.39 -2.92 -29.96
N VAL A 600 -9.03 -1.84 -30.42
CA VAL A 600 -8.85 -0.48 -29.90
C VAL A 600 -9.87 -0.27 -28.78
N VAL A 601 -9.39 0.06 -27.57
CA VAL A 601 -10.24 0.14 -26.38
C VAL A 601 -10.63 1.57 -25.99
N ASN A 602 -10.01 2.59 -26.59
CA ASN A 602 -10.22 3.99 -26.25
C ASN A 602 -10.74 4.83 -27.44
N ARG A 603 -11.67 4.31 -28.21
CA ARG A 603 -12.21 4.96 -29.42
C ARG A 603 -12.74 6.37 -29.17
N SER A 604 -13.44 6.59 -28.07
CA SER A 604 -13.95 7.92 -27.71
C SER A 604 -12.85 8.93 -27.46
N ALA A 605 -11.76 8.52 -26.77
CA ALA A 605 -10.60 9.39 -26.56
C ALA A 605 -9.89 9.73 -27.90
N VAL A 606 -9.84 8.78 -28.82
CA VAL A 606 -9.29 9.02 -30.18
C VAL A 606 -10.18 10.01 -30.92
N GLN A 607 -11.49 9.85 -30.89
CA GLN A 607 -12.42 10.78 -31.53
C GLN A 607 -12.30 12.17 -30.95
N ASN A 608 -12.30 12.30 -29.62
CA ASN A 608 -12.13 13.60 -28.95
C ASN A 608 -10.80 14.30 -29.33
N ALA A 609 -9.72 13.53 -29.51
CA ALA A 609 -8.44 14.09 -29.93
C ALA A 609 -8.46 14.56 -31.40
N LEU A 610 -9.19 13.87 -32.27
CA LEU A 610 -9.38 14.27 -33.64
C LEU A 610 -10.24 15.54 -33.74
N ASP A 611 -11.33 15.60 -32.98
CA ASP A 611 -12.23 16.76 -32.96
C ASP A 611 -11.50 18.01 -32.40
N ALA A 612 -10.75 17.86 -31.30
CA ALA A 612 -9.95 18.96 -30.74
C ALA A 612 -8.87 19.45 -31.71
N PHE A 613 -8.23 18.57 -32.47
CA PHE A 613 -7.24 18.96 -33.45
C PHE A 613 -7.89 19.67 -34.65
N ALA A 614 -9.07 19.22 -35.09
CA ALA A 614 -9.82 19.86 -36.16
C ALA A 614 -10.23 21.27 -35.75
N GLU A 615 -10.74 21.45 -34.51
CA GLU A 615 -11.10 22.74 -33.94
C GLU A 615 -9.89 23.70 -33.87
N GLU A 616 -8.73 23.20 -33.42
CA GLU A 616 -7.47 23.97 -33.35
C GLU A 616 -7.01 24.45 -34.76
N GLN A 617 -7.25 23.63 -35.80
CA GLN A 617 -6.91 23.96 -37.18
C GLN A 617 -8.02 24.72 -37.91
N GLY A 618 -9.17 24.97 -37.28
CA GLY A 618 -10.32 25.62 -37.89
C GLY A 618 -10.94 24.81 -39.05
N THR A 619 -10.91 23.49 -38.97
CA THR A 619 -11.43 22.56 -40.00
C THR A 619 -12.48 21.62 -39.42
N ASP A 620 -13.37 21.10 -40.23
CA ASP A 620 -14.38 20.14 -39.77
C ASP A 620 -13.78 18.77 -39.43
N LYS A 621 -12.68 18.39 -40.05
CA LYS A 621 -11.98 17.12 -39.83
C LYS A 621 -10.48 17.24 -40.13
N PRO A 622 -9.60 16.55 -39.36
CA PRO A 622 -8.19 16.48 -39.65
C PRO A 622 -7.91 15.82 -41.03
N GLY A 623 -6.85 16.24 -41.68
CA GLY A 623 -6.37 15.55 -42.91
C GLY A 623 -6.02 14.08 -42.66
N ALA A 624 -6.00 13.25 -43.68
CA ALA A 624 -5.76 11.81 -43.56
C ALA A 624 -4.40 11.48 -42.90
N ALA A 625 -3.36 12.28 -43.19
CA ALA A 625 -2.04 12.11 -42.58
C ALA A 625 -2.06 12.42 -41.09
N ASP A 626 -2.71 13.51 -40.67
CA ASP A 626 -2.85 13.92 -39.29
C ASP A 626 -3.76 12.97 -38.50
N THR A 627 -4.85 12.53 -39.10
CA THR A 627 -5.71 11.48 -38.54
C THR A 627 -4.88 10.23 -38.20
N LYS A 628 -4.10 9.73 -39.17
CA LYS A 628 -3.25 8.54 -38.95
C LYS A 628 -2.18 8.77 -37.88
N ARG A 629 -1.58 9.98 -37.82
CA ARG A 629 -0.60 10.37 -36.82
C ARG A 629 -1.20 10.42 -35.43
N LEU A 630 -2.34 11.08 -35.28
CA LEU A 630 -3.07 11.21 -34.02
C LEU A 630 -3.60 9.85 -33.53
N GLN A 631 -4.19 9.05 -34.42
CA GLN A 631 -4.61 7.70 -34.09
C GLN A 631 -3.44 6.87 -33.54
N LYS A 632 -2.31 6.86 -34.23
CA LYS A 632 -1.11 6.13 -33.79
C LYS A 632 -0.59 6.60 -32.42
N LYS A 633 -0.76 7.89 -32.08
CA LYS A 633 -0.34 8.48 -30.81
C LYS A 633 -1.30 8.17 -29.67
N VAL A 634 -2.61 8.19 -29.94
CA VAL A 634 -3.65 8.13 -28.90
C VAL A 634 -4.25 6.74 -28.72
N GLU A 635 -4.32 5.92 -29.77
CA GLU A 635 -4.95 4.58 -29.72
C GLU A 635 -4.24 3.65 -28.73
N LYS A 636 -5.04 3.08 -27.84
CA LYS A 636 -4.64 1.95 -27.00
C LYS A 636 -5.11 0.65 -27.66
N ARG A 637 -4.17 -0.12 -28.19
CA ARG A 637 -4.42 -1.36 -28.93
C ARG A 637 -3.94 -2.55 -28.14
N TYR A 638 -4.84 -3.52 -27.94
CA TYR A 638 -4.53 -4.79 -27.30
C TYR A 638 -4.84 -5.95 -28.25
N THR A 639 -3.91 -6.92 -28.29
CA THR A 639 -4.09 -8.19 -28.99
C THR A 639 -4.52 -9.23 -27.99
N VAL A 640 -5.60 -9.93 -28.29
CA VAL A 640 -6.15 -11.03 -27.49
C VAL A 640 -5.82 -12.34 -28.17
N TYR A 641 -5.34 -13.29 -27.38
CA TYR A 641 -5.08 -14.67 -27.74
C TYR A 641 -6.04 -15.56 -26.95
N GLU A 642 -6.46 -16.69 -27.51
CA GLU A 642 -7.27 -17.70 -26.85
C GLU A 642 -6.45 -18.97 -26.68
N ASN A 643 -6.59 -19.61 -25.54
CA ASN A 643 -5.95 -20.86 -25.22
C ASN A 643 -6.72 -22.04 -25.86
N ASP A 644 -6.11 -22.73 -26.80
CA ASP A 644 -6.68 -23.88 -27.51
C ASP A 644 -6.85 -25.07 -26.52
N TYR A 645 -6.09 -25.06 -25.42
CA TYR A 645 -6.09 -26.05 -24.34
C TYR A 645 -6.83 -25.60 -23.09
N ALA A 646 -7.62 -24.51 -23.11
CA ALA A 646 -8.28 -23.98 -21.92
C ALA A 646 -9.08 -25.04 -21.17
N LEU A 647 -8.87 -25.14 -19.85
CA LEU A 647 -9.64 -25.97 -18.94
C LEU A 647 -10.80 -25.14 -18.32
N PRO A 648 -11.97 -25.74 -18.02
CA PRO A 648 -13.03 -25.06 -17.28
C PRO A 648 -12.68 -24.86 -15.80
N LEU A 649 -13.55 -24.22 -15.03
CA LEU A 649 -13.36 -24.00 -13.59
C LEU A 649 -13.19 -25.29 -12.80
N GLY A 650 -13.84 -26.39 -13.24
CA GLY A 650 -13.73 -27.72 -12.67
C GLY A 650 -13.39 -28.77 -13.73
N TYR A 651 -12.31 -29.52 -13.54
CA TYR A 651 -11.86 -30.62 -14.39
C TYR A 651 -11.35 -31.75 -13.53
N THR A 652 -11.18 -32.97 -14.10
CA THR A 652 -10.94 -34.15 -13.30
C THR A 652 -9.57 -34.77 -13.53
N TYR A 653 -9.12 -35.46 -12.47
CA TYR A 653 -7.95 -36.34 -12.49
C TYR A 653 -8.38 -37.76 -12.14
N SER A 654 -7.83 -38.74 -12.84
CA SER A 654 -7.97 -40.16 -12.50
C SER A 654 -6.94 -40.64 -11.47
N ARG A 655 -5.90 -39.83 -11.22
CA ARG A 655 -4.77 -40.14 -10.33
C ARG A 655 -4.38 -38.96 -9.47
N TYR A 656 -3.71 -39.24 -8.36
CA TYR A 656 -3.13 -38.20 -7.52
C TYR A 656 -1.63 -38.34 -7.36
N LEU A 657 -0.95 -37.25 -7.04
CA LEU A 657 0.47 -37.20 -6.68
C LEU A 657 0.58 -36.88 -5.19
N PRO A 658 1.18 -37.74 -4.36
CA PRO A 658 1.39 -37.45 -2.95
C PRO A 658 2.26 -36.18 -2.78
N GLN A 659 1.85 -35.29 -1.87
CA GLN A 659 2.57 -34.04 -1.58
C GLN A 659 4.06 -34.29 -1.25
N ALA A 660 4.37 -35.39 -0.54
CA ALA A 660 5.74 -35.75 -0.18
C ALA A 660 6.62 -36.10 -1.41
N GLU A 661 6.04 -36.69 -2.45
CA GLU A 661 6.76 -36.99 -3.70
C GLU A 661 6.89 -35.72 -4.57
N TYR A 662 5.82 -34.92 -4.63
CA TYR A 662 5.82 -33.63 -5.32
C TYR A 662 6.91 -32.69 -4.78
N GLN A 663 7.14 -32.63 -3.47
CA GLN A 663 8.14 -31.76 -2.86
C GLN A 663 9.60 -32.15 -3.23
N LYS A 664 9.84 -33.36 -3.69
CA LYS A 664 11.17 -33.79 -4.15
C LYS A 664 11.52 -33.30 -5.56
N LEU A 665 10.51 -32.84 -6.31
CA LEU A 665 10.68 -32.39 -7.70
C LEU A 665 11.21 -30.96 -7.77
N SER A 666 11.96 -30.67 -8.84
CA SER A 666 12.29 -29.28 -9.17
C SER A 666 11.00 -28.50 -9.55
N SER A 667 11.04 -27.17 -9.49
CA SER A 667 9.88 -26.33 -9.83
C SER A 667 9.35 -26.56 -11.25
N LEU A 668 10.23 -26.86 -12.21
CA LEU A 668 9.85 -27.18 -13.59
C LEU A 668 9.28 -28.58 -13.71
N GLN A 669 9.82 -29.57 -13.02
CA GLN A 669 9.25 -30.92 -12.92
C GLN A 669 7.90 -30.94 -12.21
N LYS A 670 7.70 -30.08 -11.22
CA LYS A 670 6.41 -29.91 -10.51
C LYS A 670 5.28 -29.50 -11.46
N GLN A 671 5.53 -28.58 -12.41
CA GLN A 671 4.49 -28.18 -13.35
C GLN A 671 4.13 -29.28 -14.37
N GLU A 672 5.08 -30.14 -14.76
CA GLU A 672 4.79 -31.31 -15.59
C GLU A 672 3.99 -32.36 -14.82
N ALA A 673 4.37 -32.60 -13.56
CA ALA A 673 3.72 -33.60 -12.71
C ALA A 673 2.24 -33.26 -12.43
N MET A 674 1.93 -31.95 -12.26
CA MET A 674 0.55 -31.47 -12.05
C MET A 674 -0.37 -31.67 -13.27
N LEU A 675 0.15 -31.89 -14.47
CA LEU A 675 -0.67 -32.26 -15.63
C LEU A 675 -1.09 -33.75 -15.59
N GLN A 676 -0.37 -34.58 -14.84
CA GLN A 676 -0.55 -36.02 -14.82
C GLN A 676 -1.25 -36.55 -13.55
N GLY A 677 -1.29 -35.74 -12.48
CA GLY A 677 -1.96 -36.09 -11.23
C GLY A 677 -2.17 -34.88 -10.35
N VAL A 678 -3.31 -34.80 -9.69
CA VAL A 678 -3.58 -33.73 -8.71
C VAL A 678 -2.72 -33.93 -7.46
N VAL A 679 -2.04 -32.89 -7.01
CA VAL A 679 -1.22 -32.96 -5.79
C VAL A 679 -2.12 -32.86 -4.57
N LEU A 680 -2.03 -33.85 -3.68
CA LEU A 680 -2.80 -33.90 -2.43
C LEU A 680 -1.88 -34.25 -1.25
N ASP A 681 -2.18 -33.72 -0.07
CA ASP A 681 -1.53 -34.03 1.20
C ASP A 681 -2.10 -35.31 1.84
N LYS A 682 -3.35 -35.63 1.52
CA LYS A 682 -4.09 -36.80 2.01
C LYS A 682 -4.42 -37.72 0.84
N ALA A 683 -4.14 -39.03 0.99
CA ALA A 683 -4.49 -40.00 -0.03
C ALA A 683 -6.03 -40.12 -0.18
N PRO A 684 -6.56 -40.05 -1.42
CA PRO A 684 -7.98 -40.31 -1.70
C PRO A 684 -8.32 -41.79 -1.54
N GLN A 685 -9.59 -42.10 -1.46
CA GLN A 685 -10.05 -43.50 -1.22
C GLN A 685 -10.06 -44.34 -2.49
N HIS A 686 -10.42 -43.76 -3.61
CA HIS A 686 -10.70 -44.47 -4.86
C HIS A 686 -9.73 -44.23 -6.01
N CYS A 687 -8.83 -43.28 -5.86
CA CYS A 687 -7.87 -42.94 -6.92
C CYS A 687 -6.46 -43.39 -6.56
N ALA A 688 -5.75 -43.99 -7.53
CA ALA A 688 -4.36 -44.46 -7.35
C ALA A 688 -3.35 -43.31 -7.48
N SER A 689 -2.17 -43.48 -6.83
CA SER A 689 -1.06 -42.53 -7.03
C SER A 689 -0.43 -42.67 -8.44
N VAL A 690 0.14 -41.55 -8.93
CA VAL A 690 0.90 -41.54 -10.18
C VAL A 690 2.40 -41.38 -9.91
N GLN A 691 3.19 -42.05 -10.75
CA GLN A 691 4.60 -41.72 -10.94
C GLN A 691 4.70 -40.89 -12.22
N PRO A 692 4.94 -39.57 -12.12
CA PRO A 692 4.90 -38.70 -13.29
C PRO A 692 6.05 -38.97 -14.24
N GLN A 693 5.79 -38.93 -15.54
CA GLN A 693 6.82 -38.94 -16.56
C GLN A 693 7.32 -37.49 -16.72
N LEU A 694 8.59 -37.29 -16.46
CA LEU A 694 9.26 -35.98 -16.49
C LEU A 694 10.12 -35.88 -17.75
N THR A 695 9.93 -34.82 -18.51
CA THR A 695 10.61 -34.60 -19.79
C THR A 695 11.52 -33.38 -19.78
N ALA A 696 11.38 -32.48 -18.78
CA ALA A 696 12.24 -31.32 -18.60
C ALA A 696 13.70 -31.75 -18.41
N GLN A 697 14.61 -31.22 -19.21
CA GLN A 697 16.04 -31.58 -19.18
C GLN A 697 16.94 -30.34 -19.30
N GLU A 698 18.09 -30.41 -18.64
CA GLU A 698 19.10 -29.37 -18.72
C GLU A 698 19.83 -29.43 -20.05
N VAL A 699 20.13 -28.28 -20.62
CA VAL A 699 20.87 -28.14 -21.88
C VAL A 699 22.19 -27.42 -21.59
N PRO A 700 23.33 -28.02 -22.00
CA PRO A 700 24.64 -27.41 -21.81
C PRO A 700 24.78 -26.10 -22.61
N PHE A 701 25.52 -25.17 -22.07
CA PHE A 701 25.78 -23.88 -22.71
C PHE A 701 27.20 -23.37 -22.45
N THR A 702 27.63 -22.42 -23.26
CA THR A 702 28.89 -21.70 -23.06
C THR A 702 28.59 -20.22 -22.81
N VAL A 703 29.35 -19.59 -21.88
CA VAL A 703 29.22 -18.18 -21.55
C VAL A 703 30.17 -17.34 -22.38
N SER A 704 29.63 -16.26 -22.98
CA SER A 704 30.42 -15.25 -23.70
C SER A 704 30.13 -13.87 -23.10
N CYS A 705 31.14 -13.22 -22.58
CA CYS A 705 31.04 -11.82 -22.13
C CYS A 705 31.03 -10.90 -23.36
N ASN A 706 29.99 -10.07 -23.50
CA ASN A 706 29.78 -9.25 -24.70
C ASN A 706 30.64 -7.97 -24.71
N SER A 707 31.27 -7.62 -23.60
CA SER A 707 32.23 -6.51 -23.50
C SER A 707 33.26 -6.76 -22.40
N LYS A 708 34.35 -5.99 -22.42
CA LYS A 708 35.33 -5.95 -21.33
C LYS A 708 34.75 -5.41 -20.00
N ASP A 709 33.52 -4.89 -20.03
CA ASP A 709 32.86 -4.30 -18.85
C ASP A 709 32.14 -5.37 -18.01
N VAL A 710 32.16 -6.62 -18.46
CA VAL A 710 31.65 -7.77 -17.72
C VAL A 710 32.72 -8.87 -17.75
N THR A 711 33.07 -9.42 -16.61
CA THR A 711 33.97 -10.56 -16.47
C THR A 711 33.31 -11.63 -15.62
N GLN A 712 33.53 -12.90 -15.99
CA GLN A 712 33.10 -14.04 -15.21
C GLN A 712 34.22 -14.47 -14.24
N GLN A 713 33.85 -14.65 -12.99
CA GLN A 713 34.74 -15.16 -11.93
C GLN A 713 34.02 -16.29 -11.19
N GLY A 714 34.28 -17.53 -11.58
CA GLY A 714 33.53 -18.69 -11.06
C GLY A 714 32.03 -18.52 -11.29
N ASN A 715 31.24 -18.62 -10.23
CA ASN A 715 29.79 -18.44 -10.24
C ASN A 715 29.36 -16.97 -10.03
N SER A 716 30.16 -16.02 -10.48
CA SER A 716 29.87 -14.59 -10.35
C SER A 716 30.17 -13.84 -11.64
N PHE A 717 29.40 -12.78 -11.88
CA PHE A 717 29.70 -11.77 -12.91
C PHE A 717 30.04 -10.46 -12.25
N VAL A 718 31.23 -9.93 -12.57
CA VAL A 718 31.68 -8.60 -12.16
C VAL A 718 31.33 -7.65 -13.28
N VAL A 719 30.49 -6.65 -12.97
CA VAL A 719 29.95 -5.67 -13.92
C VAL A 719 30.47 -4.29 -13.55
N THR A 720 31.27 -3.69 -14.43
CA THR A 720 31.89 -2.36 -14.21
C THR A 720 31.20 -1.25 -14.98
N LYS A 721 30.19 -1.56 -15.82
CA LYS A 721 29.40 -0.58 -16.57
C LYS A 721 27.95 -1.02 -16.65
N LYS A 722 27.03 -0.08 -16.39
CA LYS A 722 25.57 -0.33 -16.51
C LYS A 722 25.20 -0.88 -17.89
N ASP A 723 24.18 -1.71 -17.94
CA ASP A 723 23.62 -2.33 -19.14
C ASP A 723 24.61 -3.22 -19.91
N SER A 724 25.71 -3.63 -19.29
CA SER A 724 26.59 -4.66 -19.81
C SER A 724 25.91 -6.02 -19.83
N SER A 725 26.33 -6.89 -20.74
CA SER A 725 25.61 -8.16 -20.96
C SER A 725 26.54 -9.33 -21.25
N ILE A 726 26.01 -10.51 -20.96
CA ILE A 726 26.59 -11.79 -21.37
C ILE A 726 25.65 -12.50 -22.35
N THR A 727 26.18 -13.44 -23.09
CA THR A 727 25.40 -14.34 -23.96
C THR A 727 25.74 -15.80 -23.62
N LEU A 728 24.71 -16.57 -23.31
CA LEU A 728 24.79 -18.02 -23.22
C LEU A 728 24.55 -18.57 -24.63
N LYS A 729 25.49 -19.34 -25.16
CA LYS A 729 25.37 -20.06 -26.45
C LYS A 729 25.04 -21.50 -26.15
N LEU A 730 24.01 -22.06 -26.76
CA LEU A 730 23.47 -23.37 -26.49
C LEU A 730 22.82 -23.98 -27.75
N GLU A 731 22.54 -25.26 -27.71
CA GLU A 731 21.70 -25.97 -28.67
C GLU A 731 20.42 -26.41 -27.92
N GLY A 732 19.45 -25.50 -27.85
CA GLY A 732 18.18 -25.78 -27.19
C GLY A 732 17.35 -26.82 -27.92
N LEU A 733 16.43 -27.48 -27.23
CA LEU A 733 15.54 -28.48 -27.83
C LEU A 733 14.47 -27.81 -28.68
N SER A 734 14.16 -28.42 -29.84
CA SER A 734 12.99 -28.06 -30.65
C SER A 734 11.67 -28.36 -29.92
N ALA A 735 10.57 -27.77 -30.35
CA ALA A 735 9.23 -27.97 -29.82
C ALA A 735 9.15 -27.88 -28.28
N SER A 736 9.91 -26.96 -27.67
CA SER A 736 10.09 -26.86 -26.22
C SER A 736 9.84 -25.47 -25.67
N GLU A 737 9.32 -25.36 -24.45
CA GLU A 737 9.47 -24.14 -23.62
C GLU A 737 10.88 -24.13 -23.00
N THR A 738 11.58 -23.00 -23.15
CA THR A 738 12.94 -22.81 -22.60
C THR A 738 12.92 -21.96 -21.35
N TYR A 739 13.65 -22.35 -20.34
CA TYR A 739 13.75 -21.64 -19.07
C TYR A 739 15.21 -21.35 -18.71
N LEU A 740 15.45 -20.18 -18.12
CA LEU A 740 16.68 -19.88 -17.41
C LEU A 740 16.44 -20.08 -15.90
N SER A 741 17.10 -21.07 -15.33
CA SER A 741 17.00 -21.43 -13.91
C SER A 741 18.16 -20.82 -13.16
N LEU A 742 17.89 -19.99 -12.16
CA LEU A 742 18.87 -19.30 -11.32
C LEU A 742 18.65 -19.69 -9.87
N ARG A 743 19.69 -20.13 -9.18
CA ARG A 743 19.65 -20.51 -7.76
C ARG A 743 20.66 -19.70 -6.97
N GLY A 744 20.24 -19.21 -5.80
CA GLY A 744 21.09 -18.43 -4.92
C GLY A 744 21.54 -17.08 -5.53
N LEU A 745 20.72 -16.48 -6.40
CA LEU A 745 21.06 -15.22 -7.06
C LEU A 745 21.08 -14.08 -6.03
N THR A 746 22.24 -13.44 -5.90
CA THR A 746 22.46 -12.26 -5.05
C THR A 746 23.19 -11.16 -5.80
N TYR A 747 23.06 -9.95 -5.30
CA TYR A 747 23.75 -8.77 -5.86
C TYR A 747 24.45 -8.01 -4.74
N ALA A 748 25.68 -7.56 -5.02
CA ALA A 748 26.42 -6.64 -4.19
C ALA A 748 26.86 -5.45 -5.07
N GLY A 749 26.25 -4.31 -4.84
CA GLY A 749 26.44 -3.11 -5.64
C GLY A 749 27.48 -2.18 -5.07
N THR A 750 27.95 -1.23 -5.92
CA THR A 750 28.84 -0.15 -5.51
C THR A 750 28.68 1.06 -6.43
N SER A 751 29.30 2.17 -6.03
CA SER A 751 29.34 3.40 -6.83
C SER A 751 30.42 3.33 -7.93
N GLU A 752 30.29 4.18 -8.94
CA GLU A 752 31.31 4.31 -9.99
C GLU A 752 32.67 4.79 -9.45
N TYR A 753 32.70 5.47 -8.31
CA TYR A 753 33.94 5.94 -7.67
C TYR A 753 34.89 4.78 -7.33
N THR A 754 34.37 3.64 -6.91
CA THR A 754 35.19 2.47 -6.56
C THR A 754 35.94 1.87 -7.75
N LEU A 755 35.55 2.17 -9.00
CA LEU A 755 36.30 1.76 -10.18
C LEU A 755 37.68 2.41 -10.28
N TYR A 756 37.91 3.49 -9.54
CA TYR A 756 39.18 4.28 -9.48
C TYR A 756 39.88 4.12 -8.14
N ASN A 757 39.45 3.19 -7.29
CA ASN A 757 40.06 3.03 -5.97
C ASN A 757 41.22 2.02 -6.03
N ASP A 758 42.42 2.45 -5.67
CA ASP A 758 43.64 1.60 -5.68
C ASP A 758 43.72 0.60 -4.52
N ASP A 759 42.68 0.50 -3.70
CA ASP A 759 42.65 -0.48 -2.62
C ASP A 759 42.41 -1.88 -3.18
N GLU A 760 43.50 -2.64 -3.28
CA GLU A 760 43.49 -4.04 -3.76
C GLU A 760 42.55 -4.97 -2.97
N THR A 761 42.05 -4.57 -1.80
CA THR A 761 41.11 -5.30 -0.99
C THR A 761 39.65 -5.23 -1.50
N ILE A 762 39.37 -4.28 -2.41
CA ILE A 762 38.02 -4.11 -3.03
C ILE A 762 38.03 -4.57 -4.52
N ASP A 763 38.88 -5.40 -4.83
CA ASP A 763 39.49 -5.82 -6.02
C ASP A 763 38.68 -6.17 -7.27
N PRO A 764 37.57 -6.92 -7.28
CA PRO A 764 36.98 -7.30 -8.57
C PRO A 764 36.44 -6.13 -9.38
N LEU A 765 36.23 -4.98 -8.75
CA LEU A 765 35.59 -3.82 -9.36
C LEU A 765 36.57 -2.70 -9.72
N ASN A 766 37.80 -2.76 -9.19
CA ASN A 766 38.86 -1.78 -9.55
C ASN A 766 39.28 -2.00 -11.01
N ARG A 767 39.07 -0.99 -11.83
CA ARG A 767 39.32 -1.05 -13.27
C ARG A 767 40.32 0.00 -13.75
N TYR A 768 40.37 1.12 -13.06
CA TYR A 768 41.13 2.29 -13.46
C TYR A 768 42.28 2.55 -12.50
N THR A 769 43.38 3.07 -13.07
CA THR A 769 44.56 3.42 -12.29
C THR A 769 44.45 4.82 -11.66
N GLN A 770 45.36 5.17 -10.75
CA GLN A 770 45.48 6.54 -10.23
C GLN A 770 45.70 7.55 -11.37
N THR A 771 46.40 7.17 -12.41
CA THR A 771 46.59 8.03 -13.60
C THR A 771 45.26 8.31 -14.32
N ASP A 772 44.39 7.30 -14.45
CA ASP A 772 43.06 7.48 -15.05
C ASP A 772 42.24 8.44 -14.20
N TRP A 773 42.29 8.33 -12.86
CA TRP A 773 41.64 9.24 -11.96
C TRP A 773 42.16 10.70 -12.12
N ASP A 774 43.48 10.87 -12.22
CA ASP A 774 44.07 12.21 -12.33
C ASP A 774 43.77 12.87 -13.68
N LEU A 775 43.56 12.06 -14.72
CA LEU A 775 43.15 12.55 -16.05
C LEU A 775 41.68 12.99 -16.11
N LEU A 776 40.84 12.61 -15.16
CA LEU A 776 39.43 13.06 -15.11
C LEU A 776 39.35 14.58 -14.86
N PRO A 777 38.45 15.30 -15.54
CA PRO A 777 38.15 16.70 -15.24
C PRO A 777 37.72 16.86 -13.76
N TYR A 778 38.10 18.00 -13.16
CA TYR A 778 37.75 18.28 -11.75
C TYR A 778 36.26 18.11 -11.43
N ASN A 779 35.38 18.56 -12.33
CA ASN A 779 33.93 18.44 -12.13
C ASN A 779 33.48 16.99 -12.13
N ASP A 780 34.07 16.13 -12.95
CA ASP A 780 33.74 14.70 -13.01
C ASP A 780 34.23 13.98 -11.76
N ARG A 781 35.45 14.24 -11.31
CA ARG A 781 35.99 13.73 -10.03
C ARG A 781 35.11 14.16 -8.84
N LYS A 782 34.72 15.44 -8.82
CA LYS A 782 33.84 15.95 -7.78
C LYS A 782 32.48 15.25 -7.80
N LYS A 783 31.90 15.08 -8.98
CA LYS A 783 30.63 14.39 -9.19
C LYS A 783 30.72 12.93 -8.71
N LEU A 784 31.73 12.19 -9.10
CA LEU A 784 31.93 10.80 -8.67
C LEU A 784 32.07 10.68 -7.16
N LYS A 785 32.82 11.61 -6.49
CA LYS A 785 32.92 11.68 -5.02
C LYS A 785 31.58 12.01 -4.37
N ASP A 786 30.84 12.97 -4.91
CA ASP A 786 29.52 13.35 -4.40
C ASP A 786 28.52 12.18 -4.58
N ASP A 787 28.52 11.55 -5.74
CA ASP A 787 27.68 10.38 -6.04
C ASP A 787 28.03 9.20 -5.12
N HIS A 788 29.30 8.96 -4.83
CA HIS A 788 29.76 7.94 -3.88
C HIS A 788 29.29 8.24 -2.45
N TRP A 789 29.44 9.47 -1.98
CA TRP A 789 28.96 9.86 -0.65
C TRP A 789 27.45 9.65 -0.47
N TYR A 790 26.69 9.81 -1.54
CA TYR A 790 25.23 9.64 -1.53
C TYR A 790 24.78 8.27 -2.08
N TRP A 791 25.73 7.41 -2.46
CA TRP A 791 25.40 6.13 -3.02
C TRP A 791 24.74 5.21 -1.99
N HIS A 792 23.74 4.48 -2.43
CA HIS A 792 23.13 3.39 -1.70
C HIS A 792 22.74 2.30 -2.69
N GLU A 793 22.72 1.08 -2.22
CA GLU A 793 22.38 -0.05 -3.06
C GLU A 793 20.96 0.09 -3.63
N PRO A 794 20.73 -0.17 -4.94
CA PRO A 794 19.41 -0.15 -5.51
C PRO A 794 18.50 -1.16 -4.81
N ALA A 795 17.34 -0.73 -4.32
CA ALA A 795 16.38 -1.61 -3.67
C ALA A 795 15.84 -2.71 -4.60
N THR A 796 15.79 -2.44 -5.90
CA THR A 796 15.33 -3.38 -6.93
C THR A 796 16.13 -3.22 -8.21
N LEU A 797 16.50 -4.33 -8.83
CA LEU A 797 17.20 -4.41 -10.11
C LEU A 797 16.34 -5.16 -11.12
N ASN A 798 16.22 -4.63 -12.33
CA ASN A 798 15.48 -5.26 -13.42
C ASN A 798 16.46 -5.92 -14.41
N ILE A 799 16.82 -7.17 -14.17
CA ILE A 799 17.70 -7.95 -15.04
C ILE A 799 16.90 -8.33 -16.28
N LYS A 800 17.35 -7.90 -17.46
CA LYS A 800 16.68 -8.23 -18.73
C LYS A 800 17.27 -9.50 -19.34
N ILE A 801 16.41 -10.45 -19.66
CA ILE A 801 16.78 -11.73 -20.26
C ILE A 801 16.04 -11.84 -21.60
N SER A 802 16.78 -12.13 -22.67
CA SER A 802 16.23 -12.16 -24.04
C SER A 802 16.70 -13.39 -24.79
N ALA A 803 15.78 -14.04 -25.52
CA ALA A 803 16.05 -15.20 -26.37
C ALA A 803 15.09 -15.19 -27.56
N ALA A 804 15.53 -15.59 -28.75
CA ALA A 804 14.70 -15.74 -29.97
C ALA A 804 13.78 -14.54 -30.25
N GLY A 805 14.30 -13.29 -30.09
CA GLY A 805 13.53 -12.05 -30.34
C GLY A 805 12.51 -11.69 -29.26
N ARG A 806 12.37 -12.47 -28.21
CA ARG A 806 11.51 -12.23 -27.03
C ARG A 806 12.33 -11.73 -25.87
N SER A 807 11.71 -11.11 -24.87
CA SER A 807 12.42 -10.65 -23.66
C SER A 807 11.52 -10.76 -22.44
N ASN A 808 12.14 -11.13 -21.33
CA ASN A 808 11.54 -11.12 -20.01
C ASN A 808 12.40 -10.28 -19.06
N THR A 809 11.81 -9.81 -17.97
CA THR A 809 12.50 -9.05 -16.94
C THR A 809 12.41 -9.79 -15.62
N LEU A 810 13.56 -10.02 -14.99
CA LEU A 810 13.63 -10.55 -13.63
C LEU A 810 13.83 -9.39 -12.65
N PRO A 811 12.83 -9.05 -11.83
CA PRO A 811 12.99 -8.07 -10.77
C PRO A 811 13.70 -8.73 -9.58
N LEU A 812 14.98 -8.41 -9.38
CA LEU A 812 15.75 -8.83 -8.21
C LEU A 812 15.65 -7.77 -7.13
N SER A 813 15.15 -8.12 -5.94
CA SER A 813 15.21 -7.24 -4.76
C SER A 813 16.49 -7.45 -3.97
N THR A 814 17.00 -6.36 -3.38
CA THR A 814 18.15 -6.38 -2.48
C THR A 814 17.69 -6.20 -1.02
N PRO A 815 18.56 -6.44 -0.02
CA PRO A 815 18.23 -6.17 1.40
C PRO A 815 17.82 -4.72 1.69
N GLU A 816 18.17 -3.77 0.83
CA GLU A 816 17.73 -2.37 0.94
C GLU A 816 16.24 -2.16 0.61
N TYR A 817 15.61 -3.16 -0.01
CA TYR A 817 14.20 -3.07 -0.33
C TYR A 817 13.34 -3.33 0.91
N THR A 818 12.44 -2.43 1.22
CA THR A 818 11.54 -2.51 2.39
C THR A 818 10.74 -3.82 2.46
N TRP A 819 10.46 -4.43 1.31
CA TRP A 819 9.70 -5.67 1.17
C TRP A 819 10.58 -6.85 0.73
N PHE A 820 11.86 -6.79 1.08
CA PHE A 820 12.78 -7.88 0.75
C PHE A 820 12.34 -9.19 1.41
N SER A 821 12.10 -10.20 0.58
CA SER A 821 11.60 -11.51 1.03
C SER A 821 12.70 -12.57 1.19
N GLY A 822 13.94 -12.22 0.85
CA GLY A 822 15.06 -13.19 0.84
C GLY A 822 15.04 -14.16 -0.36
N ARG A 823 14.17 -13.92 -1.35
CA ARG A 823 14.06 -14.81 -2.52
C ARG A 823 15.29 -14.69 -3.41
N GLN A 824 15.90 -15.82 -3.73
CA GLN A 824 17.12 -15.93 -4.52
C GLN A 824 17.01 -16.96 -5.66
N ASP A 825 15.92 -17.73 -5.70
CA ASP A 825 15.69 -18.80 -6.68
C ASP A 825 14.60 -18.38 -7.66
N PHE A 826 14.89 -18.48 -8.95
CA PHE A 826 14.02 -18.04 -10.04
C PHE A 826 14.09 -18.97 -11.24
N ASP A 827 12.95 -19.25 -11.87
CA ASP A 827 12.85 -19.90 -13.16
C ASP A 827 12.18 -18.95 -14.16
N VAL A 828 12.98 -18.37 -15.04
CA VAL A 828 12.54 -17.37 -16.00
C VAL A 828 12.14 -18.03 -17.31
N ASN A 829 10.85 -18.01 -17.63
CA ASN A 829 10.34 -18.52 -18.92
C ASN A 829 10.82 -17.63 -20.09
N LEU A 830 11.35 -18.24 -21.13
CA LEU A 830 11.80 -17.59 -22.37
C LEU A 830 10.88 -17.93 -23.54
N GLY A 831 9.83 -18.71 -23.30
CA GLY A 831 8.76 -19.05 -24.22
C GLY A 831 9.04 -20.29 -25.05
N TYR A 832 8.01 -20.74 -25.75
CA TYR A 832 8.04 -21.89 -26.65
C TYR A 832 8.73 -21.54 -27.97
N GLY A 833 9.51 -22.46 -28.55
CA GLY A 833 10.08 -22.37 -29.88
C GLY A 833 9.93 -23.69 -30.65
N GLU A 834 9.46 -23.61 -31.88
CA GLU A 834 9.48 -24.75 -32.84
C GLU A 834 10.92 -25.21 -33.08
N GLU A 835 11.83 -24.24 -33.28
CA GLU A 835 13.27 -24.47 -33.32
C GLU A 835 13.86 -24.20 -31.94
N GLY A 836 14.92 -24.94 -31.59
CA GLY A 836 15.60 -24.75 -30.31
C GLY A 836 16.22 -23.35 -30.19
N VAL A 837 16.25 -22.81 -28.99
CA VAL A 837 16.93 -21.55 -28.69
C VAL A 837 18.45 -21.72 -28.83
N SER A 838 19.11 -20.91 -29.66
CA SER A 838 20.55 -20.95 -29.88
C SER A 838 21.36 -20.00 -28.96
N SER A 839 20.71 -19.01 -28.39
CA SER A 839 21.38 -18.07 -27.48
C SER A 839 20.41 -17.36 -26.53
N ILE A 840 20.91 -17.10 -25.33
CA ILE A 840 20.22 -16.31 -24.31
C ILE A 840 21.11 -15.13 -23.93
N LYS A 841 20.61 -13.90 -24.04
CA LYS A 841 21.30 -12.69 -23.63
C LYS A 841 20.78 -12.22 -22.27
N ILE A 842 21.68 -12.04 -21.30
CA ILE A 842 21.40 -11.49 -19.96
C ILE A 842 22.05 -10.11 -19.87
N THR A 843 21.27 -9.07 -19.55
CA THR A 843 21.74 -7.68 -19.41
C THR A 843 21.61 -7.23 -17.98
N PHE A 844 22.72 -6.78 -17.40
CA PHE A 844 22.84 -6.36 -16.00
C PHE A 844 22.59 -4.84 -15.86
N PRO A 845 21.60 -4.42 -15.09
CA PRO A 845 21.18 -3.00 -15.05
C PRO A 845 22.10 -2.10 -14.21
N SER A 846 23.01 -2.67 -13.42
CA SER A 846 23.79 -1.91 -12.44
C SER A 846 25.23 -2.43 -12.30
N ILE A 847 26.13 -1.54 -11.88
CA ILE A 847 27.52 -1.89 -11.52
C ILE A 847 27.50 -2.68 -10.22
N GLY A 848 28.31 -3.74 -10.15
CA GLY A 848 28.42 -4.57 -8.97
C GLY A 848 28.72 -6.03 -9.32
N ILE A 849 28.56 -6.89 -8.33
CA ILE A 849 28.83 -8.32 -8.44
C ILE A 849 27.53 -9.09 -8.34
N TYR A 850 27.19 -9.85 -9.38
CA TYR A 850 26.06 -10.76 -9.42
C TYR A 850 26.57 -12.17 -9.15
N ARG A 851 26.13 -12.79 -8.04
CA ARG A 851 26.54 -14.14 -7.62
C ARG A 851 25.37 -15.10 -7.68
N PHE A 852 25.63 -16.34 -8.01
CA PHE A 852 24.62 -17.41 -7.99
C PHE A 852 25.29 -18.76 -7.63
N ASN A 853 24.50 -19.67 -7.06
CA ASN A 853 24.98 -21.04 -6.78
C ASN A 853 25.02 -21.86 -8.05
N THR A 854 23.88 -21.86 -8.81
CA THR A 854 23.81 -22.46 -10.13
C THR A 854 23.06 -21.58 -11.11
N MET A 855 23.40 -21.72 -12.38
CA MET A 855 22.71 -21.11 -13.51
C MET A 855 22.56 -22.18 -14.59
N ASP A 856 21.34 -22.60 -14.87
CA ASP A 856 21.05 -23.72 -15.75
C ASP A 856 20.05 -23.29 -16.83
N VAL A 857 20.17 -23.86 -18.02
CA VAL A 857 19.15 -23.73 -19.06
C VAL A 857 18.39 -25.05 -19.13
N VAL A 858 17.07 -24.96 -18.95
CA VAL A 858 16.19 -26.13 -18.95
C VAL A 858 15.21 -26.01 -20.09
N CYS A 859 15.10 -27.04 -20.91
CA CYS A 859 14.09 -27.16 -21.95
C CYS A 859 13.04 -28.18 -21.54
N GLN A 860 11.77 -27.79 -21.63
CA GLN A 860 10.62 -28.64 -21.42
C GLN A 860 9.94 -28.94 -22.77
N PRO A 861 10.09 -30.17 -23.33
CA PRO A 861 9.37 -30.60 -24.50
C PRO A 861 7.86 -30.52 -24.31
N MET A 862 7.13 -30.12 -25.36
CA MET A 862 5.66 -29.94 -25.33
C MET A 862 4.90 -31.02 -26.11
N ASP A 863 5.59 -32.11 -26.52
CA ASP A 863 5.00 -33.15 -27.38
C ASP A 863 3.81 -33.88 -26.71
N ASN A 864 3.89 -34.18 -25.42
CA ASN A 864 2.83 -34.85 -24.67
C ASN A 864 1.81 -33.91 -24.05
N TYR A 865 1.99 -32.59 -24.20
CA TYR A 865 1.18 -31.59 -23.51
C TYR A 865 -0.31 -31.66 -23.91
N ALA A 866 -0.58 -31.79 -25.22
CA ALA A 866 -1.94 -31.89 -25.74
C ALA A 866 -2.70 -33.08 -25.15
N ASP A 867 -2.06 -34.25 -25.13
CA ASP A 867 -2.68 -35.48 -24.63
C ASP A 867 -2.93 -35.42 -23.13
N GLN A 868 -1.99 -34.86 -22.37
CA GLN A 868 -2.16 -34.67 -20.92
C GLN A 868 -3.31 -33.71 -20.60
N VAL A 869 -3.43 -32.60 -21.33
CA VAL A 869 -4.54 -31.66 -21.09
C VAL A 869 -5.88 -32.22 -21.59
N ASN A 870 -5.91 -32.98 -22.69
CA ASN A 870 -7.11 -33.63 -23.18
C ASN A 870 -7.64 -34.68 -22.18
N ALA A 871 -6.75 -35.42 -21.53
CA ALA A 871 -7.14 -36.32 -20.43
C ALA A 871 -7.84 -35.60 -19.27
N LEU A 872 -7.41 -34.37 -18.95
CA LEU A 872 -8.07 -33.54 -17.92
C LEU A 872 -9.42 -32.96 -18.38
N LYS A 873 -9.67 -32.93 -19.70
CA LYS A 873 -10.93 -32.46 -20.30
C LYS A 873 -11.95 -33.55 -20.53
N GLU A 874 -11.60 -34.80 -20.32
CA GLU A 874 -12.47 -35.93 -20.61
C GLU A 874 -13.79 -35.83 -19.86
N ASP A 875 -13.72 -35.59 -18.53
CA ASP A 875 -14.84 -35.34 -17.68
C ASP A 875 -14.66 -34.01 -16.95
N VAL A 876 -15.58 -33.07 -17.16
CA VAL A 876 -15.50 -31.74 -16.61
C VAL A 876 -16.80 -31.34 -15.92
N LEU A 877 -16.71 -30.38 -15.00
CA LEU A 877 -17.90 -29.80 -14.40
C LEU A 877 -18.64 -28.98 -15.46
N GLU A 878 -19.89 -29.33 -15.71
CA GLU A 878 -20.74 -28.67 -16.69
C GLU A 878 -21.79 -27.77 -16.05
N GLN A 879 -22.48 -26.96 -16.87
CA GLN A 879 -23.55 -26.04 -16.43
C GLN A 879 -23.13 -25.16 -15.24
N ILE A 880 -21.86 -24.75 -15.22
CA ILE A 880 -21.27 -23.99 -14.11
C ILE A 880 -21.98 -22.65 -13.96
N LYS A 881 -22.53 -22.42 -12.76
CA LYS A 881 -23.07 -21.12 -12.33
C LYS A 881 -22.21 -20.56 -11.22
N VAL A 882 -21.69 -19.36 -11.42
CA VAL A 882 -20.90 -18.61 -10.43
C VAL A 882 -21.69 -17.37 -10.04
N ASP A 883 -22.06 -17.27 -8.77
CA ASP A 883 -22.79 -16.14 -8.21
C ASP A 883 -22.15 -15.68 -6.89
N GLY A 884 -21.10 -14.88 -7.01
CA GLY A 884 -20.32 -14.38 -5.87
C GLY A 884 -19.77 -15.52 -5.01
N ASP A 885 -20.36 -15.69 -3.83
CA ASP A 885 -19.98 -16.69 -2.82
C ASP A 885 -20.57 -18.10 -3.07
N ARG A 886 -21.16 -18.35 -4.24
CA ARG A 886 -21.78 -19.62 -4.61
C ARG A 886 -21.31 -20.11 -5.96
N VAL A 887 -21.00 -21.39 -6.04
CA VAL A 887 -20.69 -22.09 -7.28
C VAL A 887 -21.49 -23.36 -7.34
N SER A 888 -22.07 -23.66 -8.48
CA SER A 888 -22.77 -24.93 -8.71
C SER A 888 -22.51 -25.44 -10.13
N GLY A 889 -22.59 -26.75 -10.30
CA GLY A 889 -22.47 -27.44 -11.59
C GLY A 889 -22.86 -28.90 -11.47
N SER A 890 -22.90 -29.60 -12.61
CA SER A 890 -23.16 -31.03 -12.69
C SER A 890 -22.00 -31.74 -13.40
N ILE A 891 -21.78 -33.01 -13.08
CA ILE A 891 -20.78 -33.84 -13.72
C ILE A 891 -21.27 -35.27 -13.82
N GLN A 892 -20.97 -35.94 -14.96
CA GLN A 892 -21.16 -37.35 -15.15
C GLN A 892 -19.82 -38.06 -15.16
N LEU A 893 -19.67 -39.12 -14.41
CA LEU A 893 -18.42 -39.92 -14.31
C LEU A 893 -18.70 -41.39 -14.53
N ASP A 894 -17.89 -42.04 -15.37
CA ASP A 894 -17.97 -43.51 -15.56
C ASP A 894 -17.15 -44.27 -14.50
N THR A 895 -16.14 -43.60 -13.92
CA THR A 895 -15.28 -44.14 -12.86
C THR A 895 -15.04 -43.08 -11.80
N PRO A 896 -14.66 -43.48 -10.58
CA PRO A 896 -14.29 -42.47 -9.55
C PRO A 896 -13.14 -41.59 -10.01
N LYS A 897 -13.29 -40.26 -9.81
CA LYS A 897 -12.28 -39.23 -10.18
C LYS A 897 -12.19 -38.15 -9.11
N LEU A 898 -11.10 -37.39 -9.16
CA LEU A 898 -10.84 -36.20 -8.34
C LEU A 898 -11.20 -34.96 -9.12
N LEU A 899 -12.30 -34.31 -8.77
CA LEU A 899 -12.71 -33.03 -9.37
C LEU A 899 -11.85 -31.91 -8.78
N CYS A 900 -10.92 -31.38 -9.57
CA CYS A 900 -10.15 -30.21 -9.22
C CYS A 900 -10.94 -28.94 -9.60
N LEU A 901 -11.13 -28.08 -8.61
CA LEU A 901 -11.78 -26.78 -8.76
C LEU A 901 -10.73 -25.69 -8.66
N THR A 902 -10.54 -24.90 -9.72
CA THR A 902 -9.50 -23.85 -9.78
C THR A 902 -9.89 -22.61 -8.97
N ILE A 903 -10.41 -22.83 -7.77
CA ILE A 903 -10.79 -21.81 -6.79
C ILE A 903 -9.74 -21.84 -5.69
N PRO A 904 -9.13 -20.70 -5.30
CA PRO A 904 -8.17 -20.67 -4.22
C PRO A 904 -8.71 -21.29 -2.94
N TYR A 905 -7.94 -22.21 -2.37
CA TYR A 905 -8.32 -22.89 -1.13
C TYR A 905 -8.48 -21.91 0.02
N SER A 906 -9.61 -22.01 0.70
CA SER A 906 -9.89 -21.26 1.94
C SER A 906 -10.78 -22.09 2.85
N LYS A 907 -10.53 -22.01 4.16
CA LYS A 907 -11.41 -22.65 5.19
C LYS A 907 -12.83 -22.08 5.21
N GLY A 908 -13.11 -21.02 4.45
CA GLY A 908 -14.44 -20.44 4.32
C GLY A 908 -15.34 -21.18 3.32
N TRP A 909 -14.78 -22.03 2.44
CA TRP A 909 -15.55 -22.83 1.51
C TRP A 909 -16.11 -24.10 2.16
N SER A 910 -17.35 -24.42 1.82
CA SER A 910 -18.01 -25.68 2.09
C SER A 910 -18.58 -26.26 0.79
N ALA A 911 -18.66 -27.56 0.68
CA ALA A 911 -19.17 -28.27 -0.48
C ALA A 911 -20.28 -29.25 -0.11
N THR A 912 -21.23 -29.41 -1.04
CA THR A 912 -22.18 -30.54 -1.04
C THR A 912 -22.14 -31.22 -2.40
N VAL A 913 -22.20 -32.55 -2.38
CA VAL A 913 -22.39 -33.41 -3.56
C VAL A 913 -23.72 -34.11 -3.39
N ASP A 914 -24.63 -33.95 -4.34
CA ASP A 914 -26.00 -34.49 -4.33
C ASP A 914 -26.75 -34.12 -3.05
N GLY A 915 -26.51 -32.92 -2.53
CA GLY A 915 -27.12 -32.40 -1.31
C GLY A 915 -26.48 -32.89 0.00
N GLN A 916 -25.48 -33.78 -0.05
CA GLN A 916 -24.77 -34.27 1.13
C GLN A 916 -23.44 -33.48 1.32
N PRO A 917 -23.06 -33.17 2.57
CA PRO A 917 -21.76 -32.52 2.83
C PRO A 917 -20.58 -33.35 2.31
N ALA A 918 -19.65 -32.67 1.63
CA ALA A 918 -18.43 -33.30 1.08
C ALA A 918 -17.15 -32.57 1.58
N GLU A 919 -16.10 -33.34 1.83
CA GLU A 919 -14.80 -32.81 2.27
C GLU A 919 -14.08 -32.13 1.09
N LEU A 920 -13.68 -30.88 1.29
CA LEU A 920 -12.83 -30.15 0.35
C LEU A 920 -11.35 -30.40 0.69
N LEU A 921 -10.62 -30.99 -0.25
CA LEU A 921 -9.19 -31.22 -0.16
C LEU A 921 -8.40 -30.01 -0.71
N CYS A 922 -7.23 -29.75 -0.13
CA CYS A 922 -6.28 -28.78 -0.74
C CYS A 922 -5.58 -29.46 -1.91
N ALA A 923 -5.73 -28.90 -3.10
CA ALA A 923 -5.24 -29.46 -4.35
C ALA A 923 -4.19 -28.56 -5.00
N ASN A 924 -3.15 -29.15 -5.58
CA ASN A 924 -2.11 -28.41 -6.31
C ASN A 924 -1.59 -27.21 -5.50
N THR A 925 -1.42 -27.36 -4.19
CA THR A 925 -0.99 -26.35 -3.19
C THR A 925 -1.97 -25.18 -3.01
N MET A 926 -2.66 -24.72 -4.05
CA MET A 926 -3.46 -23.49 -4.00
C MET A 926 -4.95 -23.64 -4.34
N TYR A 927 -5.40 -24.79 -4.84
CA TYR A 927 -6.77 -25.03 -5.28
C TYR A 927 -7.53 -25.99 -4.38
N MET A 928 -8.75 -26.34 -4.76
CA MET A 928 -9.59 -27.29 -4.05
C MET A 928 -9.87 -28.51 -4.90
N ALA A 929 -10.09 -29.67 -4.27
CA ALA A 929 -10.59 -30.85 -4.94
C ALA A 929 -11.69 -31.55 -4.14
N LEU A 930 -12.53 -32.30 -4.85
CA LEU A 930 -13.53 -33.23 -4.32
C LEU A 930 -13.28 -34.62 -4.88
N GLU A 931 -13.36 -35.62 -4.05
CA GLU A 931 -13.41 -37.01 -4.51
C GLU A 931 -14.85 -37.37 -4.88
N LEU A 932 -15.08 -37.85 -6.09
CA LEU A 932 -16.40 -38.23 -6.61
C LEU A 932 -16.38 -39.68 -7.07
N ASP A 933 -17.44 -40.40 -6.75
CA ASP A 933 -17.67 -41.75 -7.24
C ASP A 933 -18.11 -41.76 -8.71
N ALA A 934 -18.30 -42.94 -9.28
CA ALA A 934 -18.96 -43.07 -10.60
C ALA A 934 -20.45 -42.73 -10.49
N GLY A 935 -20.98 -42.00 -11.46
CA GLY A 935 -22.37 -41.56 -11.49
C GLY A 935 -22.56 -40.13 -11.94
N GLN A 936 -23.82 -39.68 -11.88
CA GLN A 936 -24.16 -38.27 -12.12
C GLN A 936 -24.20 -37.52 -10.79
N HIS A 937 -23.42 -36.42 -10.71
CA HIS A 937 -23.34 -35.65 -9.48
C HIS A 937 -23.70 -34.19 -9.70
N THR A 938 -24.34 -33.59 -8.69
CA THR A 938 -24.56 -32.14 -8.58
C THR A 938 -23.67 -31.60 -7.48
N VAL A 939 -22.70 -30.74 -7.87
CA VAL A 939 -21.77 -30.14 -6.95
C VAL A 939 -22.24 -28.73 -6.62
N GLN A 940 -22.26 -28.37 -5.34
CA GLN A 940 -22.57 -27.02 -4.87
C GLN A 940 -21.52 -26.58 -3.86
N LEU A 941 -21.02 -25.37 -4.03
CA LEU A 941 -20.05 -24.73 -3.14
C LEU A 941 -20.65 -23.46 -2.57
N HIS A 942 -20.40 -23.21 -1.29
CA HIS A 942 -20.78 -21.97 -0.62
C HIS A 942 -19.62 -21.44 0.20
N TYR A 943 -19.34 -20.14 0.05
CA TYR A 943 -18.30 -19.45 0.79
C TYR A 943 -18.87 -18.58 1.89
N GLN A 944 -18.23 -18.60 3.04
CA GLN A 944 -18.46 -17.68 4.14
C GLN A 944 -17.12 -17.24 4.72
N THR A 945 -16.95 -15.93 4.89
CA THR A 945 -15.73 -15.38 5.51
C THR A 945 -15.41 -16.09 6.83
N PRO A 946 -14.22 -16.65 7.00
CA PRO A 946 -13.81 -17.28 8.26
C PRO A 946 -13.96 -16.31 9.46
N LEU A 947 -14.41 -16.83 10.59
CA LEU A 947 -14.68 -16.11 11.84
C LEU A 947 -15.84 -15.08 11.77
N LEU A 948 -16.54 -14.92 10.66
CA LEU A 948 -17.63 -13.95 10.54
C LEU A 948 -18.77 -14.23 11.52
N ASN A 949 -19.23 -15.49 11.60
CA ASN A 949 -20.29 -15.89 12.53
C ASN A 949 -19.89 -15.67 14.00
N ALA A 950 -18.66 -16.04 14.37
CA ALA A 950 -18.11 -15.78 15.70
C ALA A 950 -18.06 -14.26 15.98
N GLY A 951 -17.60 -13.48 14.99
CA GLY A 951 -17.58 -12.02 15.05
C GLY A 951 -18.98 -11.42 15.24
N MET A 952 -19.99 -11.92 14.51
CA MET A 952 -21.40 -11.49 14.68
C MET A 952 -21.92 -11.79 16.09
N GLY A 953 -21.65 -12.97 16.62
CA GLY A 953 -22.03 -13.36 17.98
C GLY A 953 -21.39 -12.45 19.03
N VAL A 954 -20.06 -12.23 18.94
CA VAL A 954 -19.33 -11.33 19.86
C VAL A 954 -19.84 -9.89 19.74
N THR A 955 -20.12 -9.39 18.53
CA THR A 955 -20.69 -8.06 18.32
C THR A 955 -22.06 -7.93 18.95
N ALA A 956 -22.94 -8.91 18.79
CA ALA A 956 -24.27 -8.90 19.39
C ALA A 956 -24.18 -8.82 20.94
N VAL A 957 -23.34 -9.66 21.55
CA VAL A 957 -23.06 -9.60 22.99
C VAL A 957 -22.48 -8.24 23.40
N GLY A 958 -21.53 -7.72 22.64
CA GLY A 958 -20.94 -6.39 22.90
C GLY A 958 -21.97 -5.27 22.87
N VAL A 959 -22.87 -5.27 21.90
CA VAL A 959 -23.97 -4.28 21.80
C VAL A 959 -24.93 -4.40 22.98
N LEU A 960 -25.32 -5.62 23.35
CA LEU A 960 -26.20 -5.85 24.52
C LEU A 960 -25.54 -5.37 25.82
N LEU A 961 -24.26 -5.66 26.02
CA LEU A 961 -23.49 -5.17 27.17
C LEU A 961 -23.39 -3.64 27.17
N PHE A 962 -23.18 -3.02 26.01
CA PHE A 962 -23.16 -1.55 25.92
C PHE A 962 -24.50 -0.92 26.30
N VAL A 963 -25.62 -1.49 25.82
CA VAL A 963 -26.98 -1.07 26.22
C VAL A 963 -27.17 -1.26 27.74
N ALA A 964 -26.75 -2.38 28.31
CA ALA A 964 -26.80 -2.61 29.75
C ALA A 964 -25.98 -1.56 30.54
N VAL A 965 -24.76 -1.22 30.09
CA VAL A 965 -23.94 -0.14 30.67
C VAL A 965 -24.69 1.19 30.64
N ILE A 966 -25.37 1.53 29.55
CA ILE A 966 -26.18 2.74 29.46
C ILE A 966 -27.32 2.70 30.50
N VAL A 967 -28.11 1.63 30.53
CA VAL A 967 -29.26 1.50 31.43
C VAL A 967 -28.84 1.58 32.91
N VAL A 968 -27.77 0.85 33.27
CA VAL A 968 -27.27 0.84 34.68
C VAL A 968 -26.76 2.23 35.07
N THR A 969 -25.99 2.90 34.21
CA THR A 969 -25.43 4.21 34.51
C THR A 969 -26.53 5.31 34.58
N GLU A 970 -27.57 5.22 33.72
CA GLU A 970 -28.69 6.15 33.79
C GLU A 970 -29.59 5.91 35.01
N ARG A 971 -29.84 4.63 35.40
CA ARG A 971 -30.59 4.30 36.62
C ARG A 971 -29.88 4.78 37.86
N ARG A 972 -28.55 4.60 37.98
CA ARG A 972 -27.77 5.12 39.13
C ARG A 972 -27.92 6.64 39.26
N LYS A 973 -27.81 7.37 38.13
CA LYS A 973 -27.95 8.83 38.14
C LYS A 973 -29.34 9.29 38.63
N ARG A 974 -30.41 8.57 38.26
CA ARG A 974 -31.77 8.90 38.76
C ARG A 974 -31.98 8.56 40.24
N ARG A 975 -31.16 7.65 40.79
CA ARG A 975 -31.19 7.35 42.21
C ARG A 975 -30.38 8.34 43.06
N ASP A 976 -29.33 8.90 42.43
CA ASP A 976 -28.39 9.84 43.10
C ASP A 976 -28.86 11.29 42.90
N ALA A 977 -29.83 11.58 42.01
CA ALA A 977 -30.52 12.86 41.84
C ALA A 977 -31.83 12.90 42.60
#